data_10f447c714743bd91cb3800f92af1dec
#
_entry.id   10f447c714743bd91cb3800f92af1dec
#
_cell.length_a   1.000
_cell.length_b   1.000
_cell.length_c   1.000
_cell.angle_alpha   90.00
_cell.angle_beta   90.00
_cell.angle_gamma   90.00
#
_symmetry.space_group_name_H-M   'P 1'
#
loop_
_entity.id
_entity.type
_entity.pdbx_description
1 polymer ?
#
loop_
_entity_poly.entity_id
_entity_poly.type
_entity_poly.pdbx_seq_one_letter_code
_entity_poly.pdbx_strand_id
1 'polypeptide(L)'
;MLTGEIPIKIGQMPAKTSPKPRKVKADDPGSLVDWLKAQDDDSLRDLLVHRPDLVHPVPADMAKLAARAATNSSITRVLDRLDAWVVGVAEVIACLDEPFTKKELSALLKEDPELDRALEVLKARGVIWGSDKGMRAVPVLKEVVAPHPAGFGPCFIEERPDLEAVATKERIKQILDKAPKGVDEVISKVLWGPPVLVVDKLNREATTSSAKTPYEYLMAQGVLIATGRHELTLPREVAFVLRGENLLPEDLSKVPEISIKNQRDPQAVDKAAGGAGLHFVQMMEELLDIWGENPPAVLRNGGLAQRDLTLASRICDEDENIAALLAETALAAGLLAADETADPLWLPTPAFDLWRTRTVQERWATLAEAWLTSTRVPSLVGKNEQVRINALSSEVDKPLAPEIKSLLLKALVSLPLGAEPNEDELVAHVKWQRPRREAELIDLLVRSFTHEANLIGARGLGALATTGRALGEMRYTMPSPEARTAAARAAVADPKGHVIKTDPLLVEAIAPLLPDAIDHFMLQADLTAVIPGPPESHVAAELRLLGYQESRGAAQVYRFSESSLKRALERGKDKDEIMEFFKKYSSTDIPQPLEYLLNDLVRQLGSVKITEDPIDDTEPAPGEKRSTVKLRPRPAPEGSPPDAPLLFSAIKALRLSENPKAKVPEVAKSPEPMSPEKLVPFLSEAIEQNQSTTISYAEGDGTIKARFVDPIRVQGGLLTSFDHLELRIRDFALSRINAASITKAKKNGK
;
A
#
# COMPACT_ATOMS: atom_id res chain seq x y z
N MET A 1 -28.59 -14.58 17.48
CA MET A 1 -29.41 -14.66 18.71
C MET A 1 -28.43 -14.84 19.87
N LEU A 2 -28.02 -13.75 20.49
CA LEU A 2 -27.30 -13.79 21.76
C LEU A 2 -28.04 -12.84 22.70
N THR A 3 -29.04 -13.40 23.39
CA THR A 3 -29.70 -12.79 24.53
C THR A 3 -28.91 -13.13 25.78
N GLY A 4 -27.78 -12.48 25.98
CA GLY A 4 -27.07 -12.46 27.23
C GLY A 4 -27.44 -11.16 27.97
N GLU A 5 -28.16 -11.25 29.08
CA GLU A 5 -28.33 -10.15 30.00
C GLU A 5 -26.94 -9.72 30.49
N ILE A 6 -26.44 -8.57 30.03
CA ILE A 6 -25.20 -7.98 30.54
C ILE A 6 -25.58 -7.28 31.86
N PRO A 7 -25.18 -7.78 33.04
CA PRO A 7 -25.43 -7.09 34.29
C PRO A 7 -24.62 -5.79 34.29
N ILE A 8 -25.31 -4.65 34.43
CA ILE A 8 -24.67 -3.33 34.58
C ILE A 8 -23.96 -3.34 35.95
N LYS A 9 -22.66 -3.70 35.93
CA LYS A 9 -21.79 -3.58 37.10
C LYS A 9 -21.31 -2.14 37.17
N ILE A 10 -21.86 -1.39 38.11
CA ILE A 10 -21.36 -0.05 38.44
C ILE A 10 -19.97 -0.21 39.08
N GLY A 11 -18.91 0.15 38.31
CA GLY A 11 -17.53 0.03 38.72
C GLY A 11 -17.18 0.86 39.98
N GLN A 12 -16.11 0.49 40.70
CA GLN A 12 -15.66 1.24 41.87
C GLN A 12 -14.77 2.40 41.42
N MET A 13 -15.32 3.61 41.35
CA MET A 13 -14.47 4.81 41.29
C MET A 13 -13.88 5.11 42.68
N PRO A 14 -12.60 5.53 42.77
CA PRO A 14 -12.07 6.07 44.02
C PRO A 14 -12.91 7.29 44.42
N ALA A 15 -13.39 7.28 45.68
CA ALA A 15 -14.21 8.35 46.25
C ALA A 15 -13.51 9.70 46.11
N LYS A 16 -14.26 10.68 45.58
CA LYS A 16 -13.93 12.09 45.35
C LYS A 16 -13.27 12.43 44.03
N THR A 17 -14.06 13.01 43.13
CA THR A 17 -13.84 14.38 42.70
C THR A 17 -14.85 14.78 41.64
N SER A 18 -15.77 15.65 41.95
CA SER A 18 -16.30 16.66 41.03
C SER A 18 -15.10 17.39 40.42
N PRO A 19 -15.07 17.71 39.13
CA PRO A 19 -13.97 18.45 38.53
C PRO A 19 -14.01 19.92 39.01
N LYS A 20 -13.60 20.19 40.24
CA LYS A 20 -13.00 21.48 40.53
C LYS A 20 -11.63 21.48 39.90
N PRO A 21 -11.19 22.58 39.24
CA PRO A 21 -9.86 22.64 38.66
C PRO A 21 -8.83 22.32 39.72
N ARG A 22 -8.38 21.09 39.79
CA ARG A 22 -7.32 20.64 40.65
C ARG A 22 -6.05 21.24 40.11
N LYS A 23 -5.47 22.21 40.82
CA LYS A 23 -4.07 22.60 40.66
C LYS A 23 -3.20 21.40 41.02
N VAL A 24 -3.17 20.39 40.16
CA VAL A 24 -2.06 19.47 40.12
C VAL A 24 -0.94 20.27 39.46
N LYS A 25 0.23 20.40 40.14
CA LYS A 25 1.45 20.80 39.49
C LYS A 25 1.87 19.65 38.57
N ALA A 26 1.14 19.48 37.48
CA ALA A 26 1.63 18.72 36.38
C ALA A 26 2.79 19.53 35.79
N ASP A 27 3.92 18.85 35.49
CA ASP A 27 4.98 19.47 34.74
C ASP A 27 4.38 19.91 33.40
N ASP A 28 4.34 21.21 33.13
CA ASP A 28 3.80 21.72 31.86
C ASP A 28 4.74 21.26 30.75
N PRO A 29 4.29 20.41 29.81
CA PRO A 29 5.15 19.90 28.74
C PRO A 29 5.54 20.96 27.70
N GLY A 30 5.11 22.20 27.88
CA GLY A 30 5.34 23.28 26.92
C GLY A 30 4.53 23.10 25.63
N SER A 31 5.00 23.74 24.56
CA SER A 31 4.38 23.64 23.25
C SER A 31 4.82 22.39 22.49
N LEU A 32 4.04 21.94 21.49
CA LEU A 32 4.43 20.88 20.57
C LEU A 32 5.75 21.21 19.84
N VAL A 33 5.99 22.50 19.56
CA VAL A 33 7.24 22.95 18.91
C VAL A 33 8.43 22.68 19.81
N ASP A 34 8.34 23.02 21.11
CA ASP A 34 9.42 22.81 22.08
C ASP A 34 9.69 21.33 22.28
N TRP A 35 8.63 20.53 22.32
CA TRP A 35 8.76 19.07 22.43
C TRP A 35 9.46 18.47 21.20
N LEU A 36 9.09 18.86 19.96
CA LEU A 36 9.71 18.39 18.73
C LEU A 36 11.20 18.78 18.66
N LYS A 37 11.56 19.99 19.12
CA LYS A 37 12.97 20.43 19.23
C LYS A 37 13.81 19.56 20.15
N ALA A 38 13.20 19.08 21.22
CA ALA A 38 13.85 18.24 22.23
C ALA A 38 14.03 16.77 21.77
N GLN A 39 13.33 16.33 20.71
CA GLN A 39 13.48 14.96 20.18
C GLN A 39 14.85 14.78 19.54
N ASP A 40 15.40 13.57 19.59
CA ASP A 40 16.57 13.17 18.82
C ASP A 40 16.23 12.92 17.33
N ASP A 41 17.25 12.67 16.52
CA ASP A 41 17.08 12.50 15.09
C ASP A 41 16.38 11.18 14.73
N ASP A 42 16.52 10.14 15.56
CA ASP A 42 15.85 8.85 15.36
C ASP A 42 14.36 8.96 15.67
N SER A 43 13.97 9.68 16.72
CA SER A 43 12.58 9.98 17.05
C SER A 43 11.90 10.85 15.96
N LEU A 44 12.63 11.86 15.44
CA LEU A 44 12.13 12.65 14.31
C LEU A 44 12.00 11.81 13.04
N ARG A 45 12.92 10.88 12.79
CA ARG A 45 12.85 9.96 11.67
C ARG A 45 11.61 9.07 11.80
N ASP A 46 11.37 8.48 12.96
CA ASP A 46 10.19 7.66 13.23
C ASP A 46 8.89 8.44 13.00
N LEU A 47 8.80 9.66 13.50
CA LEU A 47 7.68 10.56 13.24
C LEU A 47 7.43 10.75 11.73
N LEU A 48 8.48 11.09 10.96
CA LEU A 48 8.37 11.41 9.54
C LEU A 48 8.09 10.16 8.68
N VAL A 49 8.61 9.00 9.06
CA VAL A 49 8.31 7.70 8.41
C VAL A 49 6.83 7.36 8.54
N HIS A 50 6.26 7.53 9.73
CA HIS A 50 4.86 7.24 9.99
C HIS A 50 3.90 8.36 9.56
N ARG A 51 4.44 9.55 9.25
CA ARG A 51 3.67 10.71 8.78
C ARG A 51 4.31 11.31 7.51
N PRO A 52 4.23 10.60 6.38
CA PRO A 52 4.81 11.06 5.11
C PRO A 52 4.20 12.36 4.60
N ASP A 53 2.99 12.71 5.03
CA ASP A 53 2.34 13.99 4.76
C ASP A 53 3.14 15.20 5.30
N LEU A 54 3.97 15.00 6.32
CA LEU A 54 4.79 16.05 6.90
C LEU A 54 6.04 16.36 6.07
N VAL A 55 6.44 15.49 5.15
CA VAL A 55 7.65 15.61 4.32
C VAL A 55 7.35 16.14 2.92
N HIS A 56 6.09 16.13 2.50
CA HIS A 56 5.68 16.60 1.18
C HIS A 56 4.75 17.82 1.25
N PRO A 57 5.29 19.03 1.04
CA PRO A 57 6.69 19.45 0.90
C PRO A 57 7.42 19.47 2.25
N VAL A 58 8.75 19.38 2.24
CA VAL A 58 9.55 19.43 3.48
C VAL A 58 9.32 20.75 4.22
N PRO A 59 9.03 20.73 5.53
CA PRO A 59 8.83 21.94 6.32
C PRO A 59 10.14 22.70 6.50
N ALA A 60 10.08 24.03 6.43
CA ALA A 60 11.27 24.88 6.51
C ALA A 60 11.88 24.96 7.93
N ASP A 61 11.07 24.71 8.97
CA ASP A 61 11.46 24.79 10.39
C ASP A 61 10.54 23.96 11.28
N MET A 62 10.93 23.79 12.53
CA MET A 62 10.16 22.99 13.53
C MET A 62 8.79 23.62 13.83
N ALA A 63 8.62 24.92 13.73
CA ALA A 63 7.32 25.56 13.96
C ALA A 63 6.34 25.21 12.84
N LYS A 64 6.81 25.20 11.58
CA LYS A 64 6.01 24.77 10.43
C LYS A 64 5.72 23.28 10.45
N LEU A 65 6.69 22.46 10.91
CA LEU A 65 6.46 21.04 11.14
C LEU A 65 5.33 20.83 12.15
N ALA A 66 5.42 21.46 13.33
CA ALA A 66 4.40 21.36 14.38
C ALA A 66 3.03 21.87 13.91
N ALA A 67 2.98 23.01 13.22
CA ALA A 67 1.74 23.55 12.69
C ALA A 67 1.08 22.59 11.69
N ARG A 68 1.83 21.98 10.79
CA ARG A 68 1.33 20.98 9.85
C ARG A 68 0.90 19.70 10.57
N ALA A 69 1.69 19.23 11.53
CA ALA A 69 1.40 18.06 12.34
C ALA A 69 0.08 18.19 13.13
N ALA A 70 -0.31 19.41 13.47
CA ALA A 70 -1.54 19.71 14.22
C ALA A 70 -2.73 20.08 13.30
N THR A 71 -2.69 19.81 11.99
CA THR A 71 -3.85 20.05 11.11
C THR A 71 -4.85 18.89 11.18
N ASN A 72 -6.14 19.21 10.96
CA ASN A 72 -7.22 18.22 10.93
C ASN A 72 -6.92 17.07 9.94
N SER A 73 -6.58 17.39 8.70
CA SER A 73 -6.29 16.40 7.66
C SER A 73 -5.10 15.49 8.01
N SER A 74 -4.07 16.04 8.67
CA SER A 74 -2.91 15.27 9.07
C SER A 74 -3.20 14.32 10.23
N ILE A 75 -3.95 14.79 11.26
CA ILE A 75 -4.35 13.94 12.39
C ILE A 75 -5.34 12.87 11.95
N THR A 76 -6.30 13.20 11.06
CA THR A 76 -7.20 12.19 10.48
C THR A 76 -6.42 11.04 9.82
N ARG A 77 -5.41 11.37 8.97
CA ARG A 77 -4.55 10.35 8.35
C ARG A 77 -3.79 9.49 9.35
N VAL A 78 -3.37 10.08 10.47
CA VAL A 78 -2.72 9.33 11.55
C VAL A 78 -3.69 8.34 12.17
N LEU A 79 -4.84 8.82 12.65
CA LEU A 79 -5.82 7.98 13.33
C LEU A 79 -6.35 6.85 12.42
N ASP A 80 -6.50 7.12 11.14
CA ASP A 80 -6.96 6.14 10.15
C ASP A 80 -6.00 4.96 9.95
N ARG A 81 -4.77 5.04 10.49
CA ARG A 81 -3.73 4.01 10.41
C ARG A 81 -3.41 3.36 11.75
N LEU A 82 -4.12 3.72 12.80
CA LEU A 82 -3.96 3.16 14.12
C LEU A 82 -4.97 2.02 14.36
N ASP A 83 -4.60 1.11 15.24
CA ASP A 83 -5.47 0.03 15.67
C ASP A 83 -6.57 0.53 16.62
N ALA A 84 -7.56 -0.33 16.86
CA ALA A 84 -8.76 0.02 17.64
C ALA A 84 -8.43 0.46 19.08
N TRP A 85 -7.42 -0.14 19.71
CA TRP A 85 -7.02 0.22 21.05
C TRP A 85 -6.41 1.62 21.10
N VAL A 86 -5.45 1.90 20.22
CA VAL A 86 -4.77 3.21 20.18
C VAL A 86 -5.75 4.33 19.81
N VAL A 87 -6.66 4.07 18.87
CA VAL A 87 -7.75 5.01 18.53
C VAL A 87 -8.65 5.24 19.72
N GLY A 88 -9.10 4.18 20.40
CA GLY A 88 -9.94 4.30 21.59
C GLY A 88 -9.28 5.12 22.70
N VAL A 89 -8.00 4.89 22.97
CA VAL A 89 -7.22 5.69 23.93
C VAL A 89 -7.14 7.16 23.50
N ALA A 90 -6.91 7.44 22.20
CA ALA A 90 -6.90 8.83 21.69
C ALA A 90 -8.28 9.51 21.84
N GLU A 91 -9.37 8.77 21.63
CA GLU A 91 -10.74 9.27 21.81
C GLU A 91 -11.06 9.56 23.29
N VAL A 92 -10.59 8.71 24.23
CA VAL A 92 -10.71 8.98 25.68
C VAL A 92 -9.90 10.22 26.05
N ILE A 93 -8.66 10.36 25.56
CA ILE A 93 -7.82 11.55 25.77
C ILE A 93 -8.53 12.82 25.30
N ALA A 94 -9.21 12.79 24.15
CA ALA A 94 -9.96 13.93 23.64
C ALA A 94 -11.13 14.37 24.57
N CYS A 95 -11.56 13.50 25.46
CA CYS A 95 -12.60 13.79 26.45
C CYS A 95 -12.06 14.37 27.76
N LEU A 96 -10.73 14.39 27.96
CA LEU A 96 -10.12 14.86 29.20
C LEU A 96 -9.74 16.33 29.15
N ASP A 97 -9.58 16.92 30.35
CA ASP A 97 -8.98 18.24 30.51
C ASP A 97 -7.47 18.16 30.44
N GLU A 98 -6.84 19.21 29.90
CA GLU A 98 -5.38 19.28 29.72
C GLU A 98 -4.75 20.23 30.79
N PRO A 99 -3.53 19.87 31.25
CA PRO A 99 -2.78 18.65 31.02
C PRO A 99 -3.32 17.45 31.80
N PHE A 100 -3.28 16.24 31.21
CA PHE A 100 -3.68 14.98 31.83
C PHE A 100 -2.46 14.13 32.19
N THR A 101 -2.65 13.17 33.10
CA THR A 101 -1.56 12.27 33.54
C THR A 101 -1.82 10.82 33.14
N LYS A 102 -0.74 10.04 33.02
CA LYS A 102 -0.86 8.59 32.81
C LYS A 102 -1.69 7.91 33.90
N LYS A 103 -1.54 8.36 35.17
CA LYS A 103 -2.31 7.81 36.30
C LYS A 103 -3.80 8.02 36.14
N GLU A 104 -4.23 9.18 35.65
CA GLU A 104 -5.64 9.46 35.38
C GLU A 104 -6.18 8.55 34.31
N LEU A 105 -5.45 8.40 33.18
CA LEU A 105 -5.82 7.47 32.11
C LEU A 105 -5.89 6.02 32.58
N SER A 106 -4.88 5.56 33.33
CA SER A 106 -4.84 4.19 33.86
C SER A 106 -6.05 3.89 34.73
N ALA A 107 -6.47 4.84 35.58
CA ALA A 107 -7.66 4.69 36.42
C ALA A 107 -8.98 4.61 35.61
N LEU A 108 -9.03 5.20 34.43
CA LEU A 108 -10.19 5.21 33.53
C LEU A 108 -10.23 4.04 32.55
N LEU A 109 -9.14 3.32 32.40
CA LEU A 109 -8.96 2.20 31.46
C LEU A 109 -8.64 0.88 32.17
N LYS A 110 -9.09 0.71 33.41
CA LYS A 110 -8.96 -0.52 34.22
C LYS A 110 -7.50 -1.01 34.35
N GLU A 111 -6.54 -0.08 34.40
CA GLU A 111 -5.11 -0.39 34.47
C GLU A 111 -4.63 -1.36 33.37
N ASP A 112 -5.16 -1.20 32.14
CA ASP A 112 -4.86 -2.07 31.00
C ASP A 112 -3.36 -2.04 30.70
N PRO A 113 -2.69 -3.21 30.57
CA PRO A 113 -1.25 -3.29 30.34
C PRO A 113 -0.81 -2.73 28.97
N GLU A 114 -1.73 -2.67 28.00
CA GLU A 114 -1.46 -2.15 26.66
C GLU A 114 -1.52 -0.60 26.58
N LEU A 115 -1.85 0.07 27.70
CA LEU A 115 -1.89 1.55 27.73
C LEU A 115 -0.53 2.17 27.39
N ASP A 116 0.56 1.60 27.87
CA ASP A 116 1.91 2.11 27.61
C ASP A 116 2.22 2.09 26.11
N ARG A 117 1.93 0.99 25.44
CA ARG A 117 2.07 0.87 23.98
C ARG A 117 1.24 1.95 23.26
N ALA A 118 0.01 2.17 23.67
CA ALA A 118 -0.85 3.18 23.06
C ALA A 118 -0.27 4.59 23.21
N LEU A 119 0.19 4.95 24.42
CA LEU A 119 0.81 6.25 24.68
C LEU A 119 2.10 6.46 23.91
N GLU A 120 2.96 5.43 23.82
CA GLU A 120 4.19 5.48 23.01
C GLU A 120 3.88 5.70 21.52
N VAL A 121 2.91 4.97 20.99
CA VAL A 121 2.47 5.13 19.59
C VAL A 121 1.92 6.53 19.33
N LEU A 122 1.09 7.07 20.21
CA LEU A 122 0.53 8.42 20.06
C LEU A 122 1.61 9.51 20.19
N LYS A 123 2.59 9.34 21.10
CA LYS A 123 3.75 10.23 21.25
C LYS A 123 4.64 10.17 19.99
N ALA A 124 5.02 8.97 19.52
CA ALA A 124 5.84 8.80 18.34
C ALA A 124 5.24 9.42 17.06
N ARG A 125 3.91 9.55 17.01
CA ARG A 125 3.20 10.19 15.91
C ARG A 125 2.85 11.66 16.15
N GLY A 126 3.28 12.22 17.29
CA GLY A 126 3.05 13.62 17.64
C GLY A 126 1.57 13.98 17.79
N VAL A 127 0.72 13.03 18.17
CA VAL A 127 -0.70 13.26 18.52
C VAL A 127 -0.80 13.80 19.95
N ILE A 128 0.03 13.27 20.83
CA ILE A 128 0.21 13.74 22.21
C ILE A 128 1.69 13.99 22.49
N TRP A 129 1.98 14.79 23.51
CA TRP A 129 3.35 15.05 23.98
C TRP A 129 3.40 15.30 25.46
N GLY A 130 4.62 15.24 26.03
CA GLY A 130 4.86 15.45 27.45
C GLY A 130 5.28 14.20 28.21
N SER A 131 5.45 14.35 29.53
CA SER A 131 5.82 13.26 30.44
C SER A 131 4.57 12.58 31.04
N ASP A 132 4.73 11.44 31.67
CA ASP A 132 3.64 10.72 32.36
C ASP A 132 2.96 11.53 33.47
N LYS A 133 3.63 12.59 33.95
CA LYS A 133 3.10 13.51 34.97
C LYS A 133 2.34 14.69 34.39
N GLY A 134 2.41 14.91 33.08
CA GLY A 134 1.68 15.96 32.38
C GLY A 134 1.82 15.79 30.89
N MET A 135 0.73 15.44 30.22
CA MET A 135 0.62 15.26 28.78
C MET A 135 -0.41 16.21 28.20
N ARG A 136 -0.22 16.59 26.94
CA ARG A 136 -1.17 17.34 26.14
C ARG A 136 -1.41 16.64 24.82
N ALA A 137 -2.55 16.88 24.21
CA ALA A 137 -2.89 16.43 22.87
C ALA A 137 -2.94 17.61 21.90
N VAL A 138 -2.82 17.32 20.59
CA VAL A 138 -3.06 18.35 19.57
C VAL A 138 -4.51 18.85 19.69
N PRO A 139 -4.76 20.17 19.72
CA PRO A 139 -6.12 20.72 19.95
C PRO A 139 -7.16 20.19 18.96
N VAL A 140 -6.76 19.97 17.72
CA VAL A 140 -7.61 19.45 16.64
C VAL A 140 -8.07 18.00 16.87
N LEU A 141 -7.47 17.25 17.79
CA LEU A 141 -7.88 15.88 18.10
C LEU A 141 -9.37 15.80 18.46
N LYS A 142 -9.85 16.75 19.25
CA LYS A 142 -11.27 16.82 19.66
C LYS A 142 -12.22 16.95 18.46
N GLU A 143 -11.80 17.68 17.43
CA GLU A 143 -12.57 17.87 16.19
C GLU A 143 -12.54 16.62 15.31
N VAL A 144 -11.37 15.96 15.20
CA VAL A 144 -11.17 14.78 14.34
C VAL A 144 -11.94 13.56 14.87
N VAL A 145 -12.10 13.43 16.18
CA VAL A 145 -12.85 12.32 16.78
C VAL A 145 -14.32 12.65 17.05
N ALA A 146 -14.74 13.89 16.77
CA ALA A 146 -16.15 14.31 16.89
C ALA A 146 -17.04 13.50 15.91
N PRO A 147 -18.38 13.41 16.17
CA PRO A 147 -19.09 14.05 17.30
C PRO A 147 -19.10 13.23 18.59
N HIS A 148 -18.75 11.96 18.56
CA HIS A 148 -18.94 11.03 19.69
C HIS A 148 -17.67 10.23 20.00
N PRO A 149 -16.60 10.88 20.53
CA PRO A 149 -15.35 10.18 20.85
C PRO A 149 -15.61 9.05 21.84
N ALA A 150 -15.09 7.87 21.57
CA ALA A 150 -15.32 6.63 22.33
C ALA A 150 -16.82 6.31 22.58
N GLY A 151 -17.71 6.82 21.73
CA GLY A 151 -19.15 6.69 21.90
C GLY A 151 -19.73 7.58 23.01
N PHE A 152 -19.01 8.60 23.48
CA PHE A 152 -19.50 9.55 24.44
C PHE A 152 -20.30 10.67 23.80
N GLY A 153 -21.35 11.10 24.47
CA GLY A 153 -22.09 12.31 24.16
C GLY A 153 -21.30 13.59 24.47
N PRO A 154 -21.83 14.75 24.11
CA PRO A 154 -21.25 16.03 24.48
C PRO A 154 -21.25 16.25 25.99
N CYS A 155 -20.38 17.14 26.45
CA CYS A 155 -20.39 17.64 27.82
C CYS A 155 -21.47 18.69 27.95
N PHE A 156 -22.34 18.56 28.96
CA PHE A 156 -23.44 19.49 29.20
C PHE A 156 -23.33 20.23 30.55
N ILE A 157 -22.26 20.04 31.31
CA ILE A 157 -22.13 20.58 32.69
C ILE A 157 -22.16 22.11 32.70
N GLU A 158 -21.62 22.77 31.67
CA GLU A 158 -21.66 24.24 31.58
C GLU A 158 -23.07 24.78 31.32
N GLU A 159 -23.89 24.07 30.54
CA GLU A 159 -25.27 24.44 30.21
C GLU A 159 -26.26 23.91 31.22
N ARG A 160 -25.92 22.80 31.87
CA ARG A 160 -26.77 22.07 32.84
C ARG A 160 -25.97 21.71 34.11
N PRO A 161 -25.66 22.68 34.99
CA PRO A 161 -24.91 22.41 36.22
C PRO A 161 -25.57 21.40 37.16
N ASP A 162 -26.89 21.21 37.04
CA ASP A 162 -27.66 20.20 37.79
C ASP A 162 -27.19 18.76 37.47
N LEU A 163 -26.53 18.51 36.33
CA LEU A 163 -25.96 17.22 36.01
C LEU A 163 -24.84 16.77 36.96
N GLU A 164 -24.14 17.69 37.62
CA GLU A 164 -23.15 17.31 38.65
C GLU A 164 -23.78 16.47 39.78
N ALA A 165 -25.01 16.79 40.14
CA ALA A 165 -25.73 16.04 41.15
C ALA A 165 -26.27 14.69 40.64
N VAL A 166 -26.58 14.61 39.34
CA VAL A 166 -27.06 13.38 38.70
C VAL A 166 -25.89 12.43 38.38
N ALA A 167 -24.79 12.97 37.87
CA ALA A 167 -23.60 12.22 37.47
C ALA A 167 -22.75 11.76 38.69
N THR A 168 -23.39 11.16 39.66
CA THR A 168 -22.77 10.53 40.83
C THR A 168 -23.16 9.07 40.91
N LYS A 169 -22.26 8.24 41.41
CA LYS A 169 -22.47 6.79 41.52
C LYS A 169 -23.69 6.44 42.35
N GLU A 170 -23.83 7.13 43.51
CA GLU A 170 -24.92 6.95 44.43
C GLU A 170 -26.26 7.34 43.79
N ARG A 171 -26.27 8.44 43.06
CA ARG A 171 -27.50 8.93 42.42
C ARG A 171 -27.93 8.05 41.24
N ILE A 172 -27.01 7.67 40.38
CA ILE A 172 -27.30 6.76 39.28
C ILE A 172 -27.82 5.42 39.81
N LYS A 173 -27.18 4.87 40.85
CA LYS A 173 -27.67 3.64 41.48
C LYS A 173 -29.11 3.80 42.01
N GLN A 174 -29.42 4.88 42.72
CA GLN A 174 -30.78 5.14 43.22
C GLN A 174 -31.81 5.24 42.09
N ILE A 175 -31.41 5.81 40.93
CA ILE A 175 -32.26 5.93 39.74
C ILE A 175 -32.53 4.55 39.14
N LEU A 176 -31.50 3.72 39.00
CA LEU A 176 -31.58 2.39 38.43
C LEU A 176 -32.35 1.42 39.35
N ASP A 177 -32.14 1.46 40.68
CA ASP A 177 -32.85 0.62 41.63
C ASP A 177 -34.38 0.85 41.62
N LYS A 178 -34.84 2.04 41.19
CA LYS A 178 -36.25 2.43 41.07
C LYS A 178 -36.78 2.46 39.65
N ALA A 179 -35.98 2.01 38.71
CA ALA A 179 -36.27 2.13 37.30
C ALA A 179 -37.40 1.18 36.85
N PRO A 180 -38.30 1.63 35.97
CA PRO A 180 -39.28 0.75 35.35
C PRO A 180 -38.59 -0.26 34.38
N LYS A 181 -39.28 -1.35 34.09
CA LYS A 181 -38.80 -2.37 33.15
C LYS A 181 -38.45 -1.76 31.78
N GLY A 182 -37.33 -2.17 31.19
CA GLY A 182 -36.87 -1.71 29.88
C GLY A 182 -35.88 -0.53 29.93
N VAL A 183 -35.57 0.03 31.13
CA VAL A 183 -34.54 1.07 31.27
C VAL A 183 -33.16 0.54 30.94
N ASP A 184 -32.85 -0.68 31.34
CA ASP A 184 -31.54 -1.33 31.07
C ASP A 184 -31.30 -1.49 29.56
N GLU A 185 -32.34 -1.84 28.79
CA GLU A 185 -32.25 -1.92 27.32
C GLU A 185 -31.98 -0.56 26.69
N VAL A 186 -32.59 0.50 27.17
CA VAL A 186 -32.35 1.87 26.67
C VAL A 186 -30.93 2.31 26.98
N ILE A 187 -30.47 2.10 28.22
CA ILE A 187 -29.10 2.45 28.62
C ILE A 187 -28.08 1.66 27.81
N SER A 188 -28.25 0.33 27.65
CA SER A 188 -27.35 -0.51 26.91
C SER A 188 -27.18 -0.06 25.46
N LYS A 189 -28.23 0.44 24.81
CA LYS A 189 -28.17 0.97 23.44
C LYS A 189 -27.32 2.22 23.29
N VAL A 190 -27.41 3.15 24.26
CA VAL A 190 -26.73 4.46 24.20
C VAL A 190 -25.39 4.49 24.92
N LEU A 191 -25.09 3.47 25.74
CA LEU A 191 -23.87 3.42 26.54
C LEU A 191 -22.61 3.05 25.69
N TRP A 192 -22.73 2.06 24.81
CA TRP A 192 -21.62 1.54 24.00
C TRP A 192 -21.81 1.78 22.49
N GLY A 193 -22.95 2.34 22.10
CA GLY A 193 -23.26 2.73 20.73
C GLY A 193 -23.23 4.26 20.56
N PRO A 194 -23.86 4.77 19.51
CA PRO A 194 -24.11 6.20 19.42
C PRO A 194 -24.89 6.69 20.64
N PRO A 195 -24.43 7.75 21.32
CA PRO A 195 -25.05 8.21 22.59
C PRO A 195 -26.41 8.90 22.37
N VAL A 196 -26.96 8.76 21.18
CA VAL A 196 -28.21 9.41 20.74
C VAL A 196 -29.28 8.36 20.51
N LEU A 197 -30.45 8.56 21.15
CA LEU A 197 -31.66 7.76 20.95
C LEU A 197 -32.68 8.58 20.18
N VAL A 198 -33.10 8.09 19.02
CA VAL A 198 -34.21 8.67 18.23
C VAL A 198 -35.52 7.99 18.66
N VAL A 199 -36.53 8.78 18.99
CA VAL A 199 -37.84 8.30 19.46
C VAL A 199 -38.98 8.94 18.66
N ASP A 200 -40.03 8.18 18.37
CA ASP A 200 -41.16 8.67 17.57
C ASP A 200 -41.96 9.79 18.29
N LYS A 201 -42.13 9.66 19.59
CA LYS A 201 -42.86 10.62 20.41
C LYS A 201 -42.10 10.88 21.72
N LEU A 202 -41.84 12.15 22.00
CA LEU A 202 -41.15 12.59 23.18
C LEU A 202 -42.02 13.59 23.95
N ASN A 203 -42.44 13.21 25.17
CA ASN A 203 -43.05 14.15 26.12
C ASN A 203 -41.97 14.82 26.96
N ARG A 204 -41.59 16.05 26.59
CA ARG A 204 -40.53 16.81 27.28
C ARG A 204 -40.91 17.29 28.70
N GLU A 205 -42.20 17.34 29.01
CA GLU A 205 -42.70 17.74 30.30
C GLU A 205 -42.95 16.54 31.24
N ALA A 206 -42.53 15.32 30.79
CA ALA A 206 -42.64 14.13 31.61
C ALA A 206 -41.87 14.29 32.93
N THR A 207 -42.55 14.05 34.03
CA THR A 207 -41.96 13.93 35.36
C THR A 207 -41.77 12.47 35.71
N THR A 208 -41.01 12.18 36.75
CA THR A 208 -40.79 10.80 37.23
C THR A 208 -42.09 10.03 37.47
N SER A 209 -43.14 10.73 37.91
CA SER A 209 -44.46 10.12 38.18
C SER A 209 -45.36 10.03 36.94
N SER A 210 -45.14 10.84 35.91
CA SER A 210 -45.93 10.88 34.69
C SER A 210 -45.29 10.21 33.49
N ALA A 211 -44.04 9.76 33.61
CA ALA A 211 -43.31 9.05 32.56
C ALA A 211 -44.02 7.75 32.20
N LYS A 212 -44.30 7.57 30.89
CA LYS A 212 -44.97 6.38 30.34
C LYS A 212 -44.01 5.41 29.69
N THR A 213 -42.80 5.87 29.37
CA THR A 213 -41.77 5.09 28.68
C THR A 213 -40.46 5.09 29.48
N PRO A 214 -39.59 4.08 29.30
CA PRO A 214 -38.29 4.04 29.96
C PRO A 214 -37.42 5.26 29.67
N TYR A 215 -37.43 5.77 28.43
CA TYR A 215 -36.61 6.94 28.04
C TYR A 215 -37.19 8.25 28.62
N GLU A 216 -38.53 8.40 28.79
CA GLU A 216 -39.11 9.53 29.50
C GLU A 216 -38.74 9.52 31.00
N TYR A 217 -38.68 8.34 31.61
CA TYR A 217 -38.21 8.19 32.99
C TYR A 217 -36.75 8.64 33.13
N LEU A 218 -35.86 8.16 32.25
CA LEU A 218 -34.45 8.55 32.25
C LEU A 218 -34.25 10.04 31.99
N MET A 219 -35.05 10.64 31.11
CA MET A 219 -35.04 12.08 30.87
C MET A 219 -35.51 12.87 32.08
N ALA A 220 -36.59 12.46 32.70
CA ALA A 220 -37.10 13.10 33.92
C ALA A 220 -36.14 13.01 35.13
N GLN A 221 -35.27 12.02 35.16
CA GLN A 221 -34.20 11.85 36.14
C GLN A 221 -32.88 12.55 35.74
N GLY A 222 -32.79 13.18 34.56
CA GLY A 222 -31.59 13.84 34.05
C GLY A 222 -30.50 12.91 33.56
N VAL A 223 -30.78 11.61 33.39
CA VAL A 223 -29.84 10.63 32.82
C VAL A 223 -29.74 10.78 31.30
N LEU A 224 -30.82 11.13 30.62
CA LEU A 224 -30.87 11.51 29.21
C LEU A 224 -31.31 12.98 29.09
N ILE A 225 -30.79 13.66 28.09
CA ILE A 225 -31.13 15.05 27.76
C ILE A 225 -31.76 15.12 26.38
N ALA A 226 -32.87 15.89 26.27
CA ALA A 226 -33.49 16.15 24.97
C ALA A 226 -32.68 17.17 24.16
N THR A 227 -32.00 16.73 23.13
CA THR A 227 -31.13 17.54 22.23
C THR A 227 -31.85 17.93 20.93
N GLY A 228 -32.86 17.16 20.51
CA GLY A 228 -33.66 17.44 19.34
C GLY A 228 -35.15 17.18 19.58
N ARG A 229 -36.01 17.44 18.57
CA ARG A 229 -37.46 17.22 18.66
C ARG A 229 -37.82 15.77 19.00
N HIS A 230 -37.03 14.83 18.50
CA HIS A 230 -37.20 13.38 18.64
C HIS A 230 -35.92 12.70 19.12
N GLU A 231 -34.98 13.46 19.69
CA GLU A 231 -33.67 12.98 20.06
C GLU A 231 -33.40 13.18 21.55
N LEU A 232 -32.86 12.12 22.14
CA LEU A 232 -32.36 12.08 23.50
C LEU A 232 -30.88 11.70 23.46
N THR A 233 -30.05 12.40 24.21
CA THR A 233 -28.61 12.15 24.25
C THR A 233 -28.18 11.78 25.67
N LEU A 234 -27.30 10.78 25.78
CA LEU A 234 -26.64 10.43 27.02
C LEU A 234 -25.46 11.40 27.25
N PRO A 235 -25.52 12.27 28.31
CA PRO A 235 -24.42 13.16 28.65
C PRO A 235 -23.11 12.40 28.94
N ARG A 236 -21.97 12.99 28.59
CA ARG A 236 -20.64 12.41 28.85
C ARG A 236 -20.44 12.14 30.35
N GLU A 237 -20.84 13.06 31.19
CA GLU A 237 -20.71 12.99 32.64
C GLU A 237 -21.44 11.77 33.23
N VAL A 238 -22.64 11.54 32.76
CA VAL A 238 -23.46 10.38 33.15
C VAL A 238 -22.87 9.09 32.60
N ALA A 239 -22.42 9.11 31.32
CA ALA A 239 -21.81 7.97 30.68
C ALA A 239 -20.50 7.53 31.38
N PHE A 240 -19.69 8.47 31.86
CA PHE A 240 -18.48 8.18 32.65
C PHE A 240 -18.80 7.43 33.93
N VAL A 241 -19.86 7.84 34.64
CA VAL A 241 -20.30 7.15 35.86
C VAL A 241 -20.84 5.76 35.56
N LEU A 242 -21.61 5.61 34.47
CA LEU A 242 -22.19 4.33 34.07
C LEU A 242 -21.14 3.33 33.61
N ARG A 243 -20.11 3.76 32.86
CA ARG A 243 -18.99 2.90 32.44
C ARG A 243 -17.97 2.63 33.56
N GLY A 244 -17.88 3.54 34.54
CA GLY A 244 -17.00 3.39 35.70
C GLY A 244 -15.51 3.44 35.36
N GLU A 245 -14.77 2.42 35.80
CA GLU A 245 -13.29 2.33 35.62
C GLU A 245 -12.86 1.88 34.22
N ASN A 246 -13.80 1.51 33.36
CA ASN A 246 -13.50 1.02 32.01
C ASN A 246 -14.30 1.81 30.97
N LEU A 247 -13.69 2.90 30.47
CA LEU A 247 -14.32 3.78 29.50
C LEU A 247 -14.38 3.19 28.09
N LEU A 248 -13.64 2.12 27.81
CA LEU A 248 -13.60 1.40 26.53
C LEU A 248 -14.15 -0.04 26.70
N PRO A 249 -14.60 -0.71 25.63
CA PRO A 249 -14.96 -2.12 25.67
C PRO A 249 -13.83 -3.00 26.22
N GLU A 250 -14.14 -3.97 27.08
CA GLU A 250 -13.13 -4.78 27.80
C GLU A 250 -12.13 -5.51 26.88
N ASP A 251 -12.56 -5.90 25.69
CA ASP A 251 -11.72 -6.66 24.74
C ASP A 251 -11.07 -5.77 23.66
N LEU A 252 -11.23 -4.43 23.73
CA LEU A 252 -10.71 -3.55 22.69
C LEU A 252 -9.18 -3.54 22.61
N SER A 253 -8.48 -3.76 23.74
CA SER A 253 -7.01 -3.84 23.79
C SER A 253 -6.46 -5.16 23.23
N LYS A 254 -7.31 -6.18 23.08
CA LYS A 254 -6.92 -7.49 22.59
C LYS A 254 -7.08 -7.57 21.08
N VAL A 255 -6.00 -7.96 20.41
CA VAL A 255 -6.06 -8.26 18.97
C VAL A 255 -6.97 -9.48 18.78
N PRO A 256 -8.00 -9.43 17.90
CA PRO A 256 -8.81 -10.61 17.60
C PRO A 256 -7.95 -11.78 17.15
N GLU A 257 -8.08 -12.92 17.84
CA GLU A 257 -7.37 -14.13 17.51
C GLU A 257 -7.91 -14.73 16.20
N ILE A 258 -7.03 -15.40 15.46
CA ILE A 258 -7.38 -16.08 14.22
C ILE A 258 -7.26 -17.58 14.47
N SER A 259 -8.40 -18.28 14.54
CA SER A 259 -8.43 -19.73 14.70
C SER A 259 -8.02 -20.45 13.43
N ILE A 260 -7.43 -21.62 13.59
CA ILE A 260 -7.01 -22.49 12.49
C ILE A 260 -8.17 -23.40 12.13
N LYS A 261 -8.70 -23.24 10.92
CA LYS A 261 -9.77 -24.09 10.38
C LYS A 261 -9.27 -25.48 10.05
N ASN A 262 -8.12 -25.56 9.37
CA ASN A 262 -7.46 -26.81 9.00
C ASN A 262 -5.93 -26.66 9.13
N GLN A 263 -5.27 -27.75 9.47
CA GLN A 263 -3.82 -27.83 9.44
C GLN A 263 -3.41 -28.66 8.22
N ARG A 264 -2.70 -28.03 7.27
CA ARG A 264 -2.24 -28.63 6.03
C ARG A 264 -0.77 -29.02 6.13
N ASP A 265 -0.35 -29.98 5.32
CA ASP A 265 1.07 -30.26 5.13
C ASP A 265 1.74 -29.06 4.42
N PRO A 266 2.77 -28.44 5.03
CA PRO A 266 3.45 -27.29 4.43
C PRO A 266 4.03 -27.55 3.03
N GLN A 267 4.53 -28.78 2.78
CA GLN A 267 5.06 -29.14 1.45
C GLN A 267 3.95 -29.20 0.40
N ALA A 268 2.77 -29.71 0.77
CA ALA A 268 1.62 -29.73 -0.12
C ALA A 268 1.11 -28.31 -0.41
N VAL A 269 1.14 -27.42 0.60
CA VAL A 269 0.81 -26.00 0.44
C VAL A 269 1.76 -25.33 -0.57
N ASP A 270 3.06 -25.51 -0.39
CA ASP A 270 4.08 -24.94 -1.24
C ASP A 270 3.99 -25.46 -2.68
N LYS A 271 3.78 -26.77 -2.85
CA LYS A 271 3.59 -27.38 -4.18
C LYS A 271 2.36 -26.81 -4.90
N ALA A 272 1.25 -26.64 -4.19
CA ALA A 272 0.04 -26.04 -4.77
C ALA A 272 0.26 -24.57 -5.15
N ALA A 273 0.95 -23.81 -4.30
CA ALA A 273 1.30 -22.41 -4.55
C ALA A 273 2.25 -22.26 -5.74
N GLY A 274 3.29 -23.10 -5.85
CA GLY A 274 4.21 -23.10 -6.98
C GLY A 274 3.49 -23.39 -8.30
N GLY A 275 2.56 -24.37 -8.31
CA GLY A 275 1.72 -24.67 -9.48
C GLY A 275 0.83 -23.49 -9.89
N ALA A 276 0.18 -22.83 -8.92
CA ALA A 276 -0.65 -21.66 -9.17
C ALA A 276 0.18 -20.48 -9.68
N GLY A 277 1.36 -20.22 -9.10
CA GLY A 277 2.27 -19.17 -9.55
C GLY A 277 2.76 -19.37 -10.98
N LEU A 278 3.14 -20.62 -11.33
CA LEU A 278 3.51 -20.97 -12.69
C LEU A 278 2.37 -20.72 -13.68
N HIS A 279 1.18 -21.20 -13.32
CA HIS A 279 -0.01 -21.02 -14.18
C HIS A 279 -0.37 -19.54 -14.38
N PHE A 280 -0.25 -18.74 -13.31
CA PHE A 280 -0.49 -17.29 -13.39
C PHE A 280 0.48 -16.59 -14.36
N VAL A 281 1.77 -16.97 -14.35
CA VAL A 281 2.77 -16.47 -15.31
C VAL A 281 2.41 -16.86 -16.74
N GLN A 282 1.96 -18.10 -16.96
CA GLN A 282 1.57 -18.60 -18.28
C GLN A 282 0.34 -17.88 -18.83
N MET A 283 -0.71 -17.73 -18.01
CA MET A 283 -1.91 -16.96 -18.39
C MET A 283 -1.59 -15.51 -18.72
N MET A 284 -0.69 -14.88 -17.94
CA MET A 284 -0.24 -13.51 -18.19
C MET A 284 0.45 -13.37 -19.54
N GLU A 285 1.35 -14.28 -19.88
CA GLU A 285 2.05 -14.30 -21.16
C GLU A 285 1.06 -14.46 -22.31
N GLU A 286 0.10 -15.38 -22.18
CA GLU A 286 -0.92 -15.64 -23.18
C GLU A 286 -1.86 -14.44 -23.42
N LEU A 287 -2.32 -13.80 -22.36
CA LEU A 287 -3.15 -12.60 -22.46
C LEU A 287 -2.44 -11.49 -23.24
N LEU A 288 -1.18 -11.24 -22.90
CA LEU A 288 -0.42 -10.16 -23.50
C LEU A 288 -0.01 -10.46 -24.95
N ASP A 289 0.25 -11.72 -25.30
CA ASP A 289 0.47 -12.12 -26.69
C ASP A 289 -0.77 -11.89 -27.54
N ILE A 290 -1.97 -12.35 -27.08
CA ILE A 290 -3.24 -12.13 -27.78
C ILE A 290 -3.53 -10.64 -27.95
N TRP A 291 -3.27 -9.83 -26.93
CA TRP A 291 -3.49 -8.38 -27.01
C TRP A 291 -2.42 -7.65 -27.83
N GLY A 292 -1.26 -8.25 -28.03
CA GLY A 292 -0.26 -7.77 -28.98
C GLY A 292 -0.71 -7.92 -30.44
N GLU A 293 -1.39 -9.02 -30.73
CA GLU A 293 -1.93 -9.31 -32.06
C GLU A 293 -3.27 -8.61 -32.31
N ASN A 294 -4.20 -8.71 -31.34
CA ASN A 294 -5.56 -8.22 -31.41
C ASN A 294 -5.88 -7.30 -30.22
N PRO A 295 -5.35 -6.09 -30.19
CA PRO A 295 -5.48 -5.20 -29.04
C PRO A 295 -6.93 -4.70 -28.88
N PRO A 296 -7.49 -4.77 -27.65
CA PRO A 296 -8.80 -4.24 -27.37
C PRO A 296 -8.78 -2.70 -27.30
N ALA A 297 -9.91 -2.09 -27.67
CA ALA A 297 -10.06 -0.64 -27.63
C ALA A 297 -10.26 -0.12 -26.18
N VAL A 298 -9.72 1.05 -25.90
CA VAL A 298 -9.98 1.76 -24.65
C VAL A 298 -11.36 2.42 -24.75
N LEU A 299 -12.21 2.23 -23.74
CA LEU A 299 -13.51 2.90 -23.67
C LEU A 299 -13.35 4.41 -23.49
N ARG A 300 -14.33 5.22 -23.95
CA ARG A 300 -14.30 6.69 -23.79
C ARG A 300 -14.22 7.18 -22.36
N ASN A 301 -14.79 6.42 -21.43
CA ASN A 301 -14.69 6.67 -19.97
C ASN A 301 -13.48 5.97 -19.32
N GLY A 302 -12.59 5.43 -20.11
CA GLY A 302 -11.49 4.58 -19.67
C GLY A 302 -11.94 3.12 -19.45
N GLY A 303 -10.95 2.24 -19.34
CA GLY A 303 -11.19 0.83 -19.04
C GLY A 303 -11.38 -0.04 -20.28
N LEU A 304 -11.68 -1.33 -20.01
CA LEU A 304 -11.84 -2.41 -20.97
C LEU A 304 -13.34 -2.69 -21.17
N ALA A 305 -13.76 -2.90 -22.43
CA ALA A 305 -15.13 -3.29 -22.70
C ALA A 305 -15.43 -4.71 -22.17
N GLN A 306 -16.69 -4.91 -21.71
CA GLN A 306 -17.12 -6.22 -21.19
C GLN A 306 -16.89 -7.36 -22.18
N ARG A 307 -17.18 -7.13 -23.46
CA ARG A 307 -16.96 -8.10 -24.53
C ARG A 307 -15.51 -8.56 -24.57
N ASP A 308 -14.58 -7.64 -24.43
CA ASP A 308 -13.15 -7.92 -24.53
C ASP A 308 -12.63 -8.60 -23.25
N LEU A 309 -13.22 -8.29 -22.08
CA LEU A 309 -12.98 -9.03 -20.83
C LEU A 309 -13.50 -10.48 -20.94
N THR A 310 -14.70 -10.70 -21.47
CA THR A 310 -15.25 -12.04 -21.71
C THR A 310 -14.41 -12.83 -22.74
N LEU A 311 -13.81 -12.17 -23.73
CA LEU A 311 -12.87 -12.82 -24.64
C LEU A 311 -11.58 -13.21 -23.92
N ALA A 312 -11.06 -12.33 -23.06
CA ALA A 312 -9.85 -12.60 -22.25
C ALA A 312 -10.09 -13.74 -21.24
N SER A 313 -11.32 -13.90 -20.72
CA SER A 313 -11.60 -14.96 -19.74
C SER A 313 -11.47 -16.40 -20.29
N ARG A 314 -11.47 -16.56 -21.62
CA ARG A 314 -11.25 -17.87 -22.25
C ARG A 314 -9.88 -18.49 -21.95
N ILE A 315 -8.90 -17.66 -21.57
CA ILE A 315 -7.56 -18.10 -21.15
C ILE A 315 -7.59 -18.73 -19.74
N CYS A 316 -8.59 -18.39 -18.93
CA CYS A 316 -8.73 -18.76 -17.54
C CYS A 316 -10.09 -19.41 -17.24
N ASP A 317 -10.42 -20.46 -17.99
CA ASP A 317 -11.61 -21.29 -17.81
C ASP A 317 -12.93 -20.49 -17.75
N GLU A 318 -13.03 -19.42 -18.57
CA GLU A 318 -14.16 -18.49 -18.65
C GLU A 318 -14.44 -17.68 -17.36
N ASP A 319 -13.46 -17.58 -16.43
CA ASP A 319 -13.57 -16.74 -15.23
C ASP A 319 -13.15 -15.28 -15.50
N GLU A 320 -14.12 -14.39 -15.58
CA GLU A 320 -13.92 -12.96 -15.80
C GLU A 320 -13.19 -12.28 -14.63
N ASN A 321 -13.25 -12.81 -13.39
CA ASN A 321 -12.53 -12.23 -12.26
C ASN A 321 -11.04 -12.50 -12.39
N ILE A 322 -10.66 -13.70 -12.85
CA ILE A 322 -9.26 -14.04 -13.12
C ILE A 322 -8.74 -13.20 -14.29
N ALA A 323 -9.52 -13.05 -15.36
CA ALA A 323 -9.16 -12.19 -16.49
C ALA A 323 -8.96 -10.72 -16.06
N ALA A 324 -9.83 -10.21 -15.18
CA ALA A 324 -9.68 -8.88 -14.60
C ALA A 324 -8.40 -8.78 -13.75
N LEU A 325 -8.10 -9.79 -12.92
CA LEU A 325 -6.87 -9.83 -12.11
C LEU A 325 -5.61 -9.82 -13.00
N LEU A 326 -5.61 -10.60 -14.09
CA LEU A 326 -4.50 -10.61 -15.05
C LEU A 326 -4.30 -9.22 -15.69
N ALA A 327 -5.37 -8.62 -16.24
CA ALA A 327 -5.30 -7.31 -16.88
C ALA A 327 -4.83 -6.20 -15.91
N GLU A 328 -5.38 -6.17 -14.68
CA GLU A 328 -5.02 -5.20 -13.66
C GLU A 328 -3.58 -5.39 -13.16
N THR A 329 -3.13 -6.66 -13.03
CA THR A 329 -1.76 -6.96 -12.65
C THR A 329 -0.78 -6.62 -13.78
N ALA A 330 -1.13 -6.89 -15.06
CA ALA A 330 -0.34 -6.47 -16.22
C ALA A 330 -0.14 -4.95 -16.26
N LEU A 331 -1.24 -4.21 -16.04
CA LEU A 331 -1.19 -2.75 -15.96
C LEU A 331 -0.35 -2.27 -14.76
N ALA A 332 -0.47 -2.93 -13.60
CA ALA A 332 0.32 -2.61 -12.40
C ALA A 332 1.81 -2.92 -12.59
N ALA A 333 2.14 -4.02 -13.26
CA ALA A 333 3.52 -4.40 -13.58
C ALA A 333 4.15 -3.53 -14.67
N GLY A 334 3.37 -2.69 -15.36
CA GLY A 334 3.84 -1.91 -16.50
C GLY A 334 4.04 -2.73 -17.78
N LEU A 335 3.49 -3.95 -17.83
CA LEU A 335 3.54 -4.82 -19.01
C LEU A 335 2.45 -4.46 -20.02
N LEU A 336 1.42 -3.72 -19.60
CA LEU A 336 0.28 -3.27 -20.39
C LEU A 336 0.11 -1.75 -20.23
N ALA A 337 -0.27 -1.06 -21.31
CA ALA A 337 -0.63 0.36 -21.28
C ALA A 337 -1.61 0.70 -22.42
N ALA A 338 -2.42 1.75 -22.20
CA ALA A 338 -3.15 2.36 -23.30
C ALA A 338 -2.20 3.18 -24.16
N ASP A 339 -2.33 3.17 -25.49
CA ASP A 339 -1.57 4.06 -26.36
C ASP A 339 -2.13 5.51 -26.35
N GLU A 340 -1.32 6.48 -26.82
CA GLU A 340 -1.70 7.91 -26.85
C GLU A 340 -2.26 8.34 -28.22
N THR A 341 -2.92 7.43 -28.95
CA THR A 341 -3.52 7.73 -30.24
C THR A 341 -4.93 8.33 -30.10
N ALA A 342 -5.52 8.80 -31.21
CA ALA A 342 -6.90 9.32 -31.21
C ALA A 342 -7.93 8.24 -30.87
N ASP A 343 -7.68 7.00 -31.27
CA ASP A 343 -8.47 5.81 -30.94
C ASP A 343 -7.59 4.85 -30.12
N PRO A 344 -7.49 5.07 -28.79
CA PRO A 344 -6.51 4.36 -27.97
C PRO A 344 -6.84 2.88 -27.83
N LEU A 345 -5.78 2.07 -27.85
CA LEU A 345 -5.82 0.61 -27.68
C LEU A 345 -5.06 0.20 -26.42
N TRP A 346 -5.49 -0.90 -25.80
CA TRP A 346 -4.72 -1.56 -24.75
C TRP A 346 -3.65 -2.45 -25.39
N LEU A 347 -2.40 -2.11 -25.20
CA LEU A 347 -1.26 -2.76 -25.85
C LEU A 347 -0.21 -3.22 -24.84
N PRO A 348 0.45 -4.37 -25.07
CA PRO A 348 1.67 -4.72 -24.35
C PRO A 348 2.71 -3.62 -24.53
N THR A 349 3.53 -3.41 -23.51
CA THR A 349 4.63 -2.45 -23.53
C THR A 349 5.93 -3.14 -23.93
N PRO A 350 7.00 -2.41 -24.32
CA PRO A 350 8.33 -3.00 -24.52
C PRO A 350 8.87 -3.71 -23.27
N ALA A 351 8.38 -3.37 -22.07
CA ALA A 351 8.74 -4.07 -20.84
C ALA A 351 8.25 -5.52 -20.82
N PHE A 352 7.17 -5.85 -21.55
CA PHE A 352 6.69 -7.21 -21.71
C PHE A 352 7.71 -8.09 -22.46
N ASP A 353 8.33 -7.57 -23.52
CA ASP A 353 9.32 -8.31 -24.29
C ASP A 353 10.55 -8.63 -23.42
N LEU A 354 11.02 -7.67 -22.62
CA LEU A 354 12.09 -7.90 -21.65
C LEU A 354 11.67 -8.88 -20.53
N TRP A 355 10.45 -8.80 -20.05
CA TRP A 355 9.91 -9.71 -19.02
C TRP A 355 9.88 -11.16 -19.54
N ARG A 356 9.51 -11.39 -20.81
CA ARG A 356 9.50 -12.72 -21.43
C ARG A 356 10.86 -13.39 -21.49
N THR A 357 11.95 -12.63 -21.62
CA THR A 357 13.33 -13.18 -21.69
C THR A 357 13.86 -13.65 -20.34
N ARG A 358 13.14 -13.36 -19.24
CA ARG A 358 13.59 -13.70 -17.89
C ARG A 358 13.21 -15.11 -17.48
N THR A 359 13.85 -15.58 -16.41
CA THR A 359 13.47 -16.85 -15.77
C THR A 359 12.03 -16.81 -15.26
N VAL A 360 11.38 -17.96 -15.13
CA VAL A 360 10.01 -18.06 -14.60
C VAL A 360 9.92 -17.46 -13.20
N GLN A 361 10.96 -17.64 -12.39
CA GLN A 361 11.07 -17.11 -11.02
C GLN A 361 11.05 -15.57 -11.01
N GLU A 362 11.83 -14.94 -11.87
CA GLU A 362 11.88 -13.47 -12.01
C GLU A 362 10.57 -12.93 -12.60
N ARG A 363 9.98 -13.65 -13.56
CA ARG A 363 8.69 -13.29 -14.14
C ARG A 363 7.58 -13.31 -13.09
N TRP A 364 7.53 -14.36 -12.28
CA TRP A 364 6.59 -14.44 -11.17
C TRP A 364 6.83 -13.35 -10.13
N ALA A 365 8.07 -13.14 -9.70
CA ALA A 365 8.42 -12.13 -8.69
C ALA A 365 7.98 -10.71 -9.13
N THR A 366 8.12 -10.38 -10.42
CA THR A 366 7.63 -9.12 -11.00
C THR A 366 6.12 -8.97 -10.83
N LEU A 367 5.34 -10.02 -11.11
CA LEU A 367 3.87 -9.98 -10.99
C LEU A 367 3.42 -9.94 -9.53
N ALA A 368 4.06 -10.73 -8.66
CA ALA A 368 3.74 -10.78 -7.24
C ALA A 368 4.01 -9.44 -6.53
N GLU A 369 5.14 -8.80 -6.84
CA GLU A 369 5.45 -7.45 -6.34
C GLU A 369 4.45 -6.41 -6.88
N ALA A 370 4.11 -6.48 -8.17
CA ALA A 370 3.14 -5.60 -8.78
C ALA A 370 1.76 -5.76 -8.13
N TRP A 371 1.32 -6.99 -7.86
CA TRP A 371 0.08 -7.26 -7.14
C TRP A 371 0.11 -6.67 -5.72
N LEU A 372 1.15 -6.94 -4.94
CA LEU A 372 1.28 -6.47 -3.55
C LEU A 372 1.18 -4.94 -3.46
N THR A 373 1.81 -4.25 -4.40
CA THR A 373 1.93 -2.79 -4.38
C THR A 373 0.84 -2.06 -5.17
N SER A 374 -0.01 -2.80 -5.88
CA SER A 374 -1.09 -2.24 -6.70
C SER A 374 -2.24 -1.70 -5.87
N THR A 375 -2.70 -0.49 -6.23
CA THR A 375 -3.95 0.11 -5.74
C THR A 375 -5.18 -0.45 -6.46
N ARG A 376 -4.99 -1.28 -7.49
CA ARG A 376 -6.04 -1.86 -8.31
C ARG A 376 -6.74 -3.00 -7.57
N VAL A 377 -8.07 -3.03 -7.64
CA VAL A 377 -8.93 -4.03 -6.97
C VAL A 377 -9.80 -4.73 -8.00
N PRO A 378 -9.32 -5.81 -8.64
CA PRO A 378 -10.01 -6.53 -9.72
C PRO A 378 -11.41 -7.00 -9.33
N SER A 379 -11.60 -7.38 -8.08
CA SER A 379 -12.86 -7.87 -7.55
C SER A 379 -14.01 -6.85 -7.54
N LEU A 380 -13.75 -5.58 -7.83
CA LEU A 380 -14.77 -4.54 -8.01
C LEU A 380 -15.39 -4.56 -9.42
N VAL A 381 -14.75 -5.23 -10.38
CA VAL A 381 -15.24 -5.30 -11.76
C VAL A 381 -16.63 -5.93 -11.80
N GLY A 382 -17.57 -5.27 -12.45
CA GLY A 382 -18.94 -5.74 -12.61
C GLY A 382 -19.87 -5.62 -11.41
N LYS A 383 -19.42 -5.20 -10.23
CA LYS A 383 -20.15 -5.28 -8.94
C LYS A 383 -21.03 -4.07 -8.57
N ASN A 384 -21.29 -3.13 -9.44
CA ASN A 384 -22.16 -2.01 -9.09
C ASN A 384 -23.56 -2.21 -9.72
N GLU A 385 -24.63 -2.18 -8.91
CA GLU A 385 -26.01 -2.35 -9.37
C GLU A 385 -26.49 -1.20 -10.28
N GLN A 386 -25.94 -0.01 -10.14
CA GLN A 386 -26.35 1.18 -10.89
C GLN A 386 -25.46 1.47 -12.10
N VAL A 387 -24.15 1.27 -11.96
CA VAL A 387 -23.16 1.51 -13.03
C VAL A 387 -22.13 0.40 -12.98
N ARG A 388 -21.98 -0.35 -14.07
CA ARG A 388 -20.99 -1.42 -14.15
C ARG A 388 -19.57 -0.86 -14.12
N ILE A 389 -18.75 -1.32 -13.18
CA ILE A 389 -17.33 -0.99 -13.11
C ILE A 389 -16.58 -1.83 -14.14
N ASN A 390 -15.86 -1.18 -15.03
CA ASN A 390 -15.05 -1.84 -16.06
C ASN A 390 -13.64 -2.14 -15.56
N ALA A 391 -13.07 -3.27 -15.98
CA ALA A 391 -11.64 -3.54 -15.78
C ALA A 391 -10.80 -2.43 -16.43
N LEU A 392 -9.61 -2.18 -15.91
CA LEU A 392 -8.68 -1.14 -16.36
C LEU A 392 -9.19 0.31 -16.21
N SER A 393 -10.40 0.52 -15.67
CA SER A 393 -10.93 1.86 -15.39
C SER A 393 -10.32 2.45 -14.10
N SER A 394 -10.47 3.76 -13.89
CA SER A 394 -10.05 4.42 -12.65
C SER A 394 -10.91 4.04 -11.44
N GLU A 395 -12.11 3.50 -11.65
CA GLU A 395 -13.06 3.16 -10.59
C GLU A 395 -12.58 1.98 -9.71
N VAL A 396 -11.74 1.09 -10.26
CA VAL A 396 -11.13 -0.03 -9.52
C VAL A 396 -9.94 0.40 -8.66
N ASP A 397 -9.51 1.65 -8.76
CA ASP A 397 -8.37 2.19 -7.98
C ASP A 397 -8.79 2.50 -6.54
N LYS A 398 -8.18 1.83 -5.56
CA LYS A 398 -8.39 2.04 -4.13
C LYS A 398 -7.05 2.24 -3.43
N PRO A 399 -6.72 3.46 -3.02
CA PRO A 399 -5.43 3.77 -2.37
C PRO A 399 -5.15 2.90 -1.13
N LEU A 400 -6.19 2.40 -0.48
CA LEU A 400 -6.10 1.53 0.70
C LEU A 400 -5.63 0.08 0.37
N ALA A 401 -5.78 -0.38 -0.87
CA ALA A 401 -5.53 -1.78 -1.24
C ALA A 401 -4.14 -2.32 -0.86
N PRO A 402 -3.01 -1.62 -1.12
CA PRO A 402 -1.69 -2.11 -0.74
C PRO A 402 -1.51 -2.26 0.76
N GLU A 403 -2.10 -1.36 1.54
CA GLU A 403 -2.06 -1.41 3.00
C GLU A 403 -2.80 -2.65 3.52
N ILE A 404 -4.01 -2.92 3.00
CA ILE A 404 -4.79 -4.10 3.40
C ILE A 404 -4.10 -5.40 2.99
N LYS A 405 -3.49 -5.47 1.79
CA LYS A 405 -2.67 -6.64 1.38
C LYS A 405 -1.52 -6.89 2.35
N SER A 406 -0.80 -5.83 2.74
CA SER A 406 0.29 -5.94 3.71
C SER A 406 -0.20 -6.40 5.10
N LEU A 407 -1.31 -5.86 5.60
CA LEU A 407 -1.90 -6.27 6.88
C LEU A 407 -2.37 -7.73 6.85
N LEU A 408 -3.05 -8.13 5.77
CA LEU A 408 -3.48 -9.49 5.54
C LEU A 408 -2.30 -10.47 5.56
N LEU A 409 -1.25 -10.20 4.78
CA LEU A 409 -0.08 -11.07 4.73
C LEU A 409 0.63 -11.14 6.08
N LYS A 410 0.78 -10.03 6.81
CA LYS A 410 1.37 -10.03 8.16
C LYS A 410 0.55 -10.85 9.16
N ALA A 411 -0.78 -10.76 9.10
CA ALA A 411 -1.66 -11.59 9.92
C ALA A 411 -1.46 -13.09 9.59
N LEU A 412 -1.36 -13.44 8.31
CA LEU A 412 -1.12 -14.81 7.88
C LEU A 412 0.30 -15.31 8.24
N VAL A 413 1.32 -14.45 8.18
CA VAL A 413 2.71 -14.80 8.59
C VAL A 413 2.78 -15.14 10.07
N SER A 414 1.96 -14.52 10.93
CA SER A 414 1.91 -14.83 12.36
C SER A 414 1.37 -16.22 12.69
N LEU A 415 0.69 -16.87 11.73
CA LEU A 415 0.15 -18.21 11.90
C LEU A 415 1.21 -19.29 11.66
N PRO A 416 1.07 -20.49 12.24
CA PRO A 416 1.94 -21.64 11.98
C PRO A 416 1.98 -22.01 10.49
N LEU A 417 3.06 -22.68 10.08
CA LEU A 417 3.18 -23.23 8.72
C LEU A 417 2.02 -24.22 8.45
N GLY A 418 1.40 -24.12 7.28
CA GLY A 418 0.29 -24.97 6.89
C GLY A 418 -1.06 -24.64 7.53
N ALA A 419 -1.14 -23.59 8.35
CA ALA A 419 -2.39 -23.16 8.97
C ALA A 419 -3.33 -22.50 7.95
N GLU A 420 -4.51 -23.08 7.76
CA GLU A 420 -5.64 -22.47 7.04
C GLU A 420 -6.47 -21.66 8.05
N PRO A 421 -6.54 -20.32 7.94
CA PRO A 421 -7.26 -19.48 8.88
C PRO A 421 -8.77 -19.56 8.71
N ASN A 422 -9.50 -19.21 9.77
CA ASN A 422 -10.89 -18.82 9.67
C ASN A 422 -10.96 -17.43 9.02
N GLU A 423 -11.64 -17.31 7.88
CA GLU A 423 -11.69 -16.06 7.11
C GLU A 423 -12.46 -14.93 7.82
N ASP A 424 -13.53 -15.24 8.57
CA ASP A 424 -14.31 -14.22 9.28
C ASP A 424 -13.48 -13.60 10.41
N GLU A 425 -12.69 -14.42 11.11
CA GLU A 425 -11.78 -13.94 12.14
C GLU A 425 -10.58 -13.19 11.56
N LEU A 426 -10.08 -13.59 10.39
CA LEU A 426 -9.07 -12.85 9.66
C LEU A 426 -9.59 -11.46 9.25
N VAL A 427 -10.83 -11.36 8.78
CA VAL A 427 -11.51 -10.09 8.50
C VAL A 427 -11.63 -9.25 9.77
N ALA A 428 -12.07 -9.86 10.89
CA ALA A 428 -12.19 -9.16 12.18
C ALA A 428 -10.83 -8.62 12.67
N HIS A 429 -9.77 -9.42 12.51
CA HIS A 429 -8.40 -9.02 12.83
C HIS A 429 -7.95 -7.77 12.04
N VAL A 430 -8.19 -7.72 10.72
CA VAL A 430 -7.82 -6.57 9.89
C VAL A 430 -8.71 -5.36 10.19
N LYS A 431 -10.01 -5.55 10.44
CA LYS A 431 -10.93 -4.48 10.88
C LYS A 431 -10.47 -3.85 12.19
N TRP A 432 -10.02 -4.66 13.15
CA TRP A 432 -9.46 -4.17 14.41
C TRP A 432 -8.20 -3.32 14.17
N GLN A 433 -7.38 -3.65 13.20
CA GLN A 433 -6.19 -2.87 12.86
C GLN A 433 -6.52 -1.54 12.17
N ARG A 434 -7.71 -1.40 11.56
CA ARG A 434 -8.15 -0.19 10.84
C ARG A 434 -9.61 0.17 11.17
N PRO A 435 -9.92 0.48 12.44
CA PRO A 435 -11.29 0.64 12.92
C PRO A 435 -12.02 1.84 12.30
N ARG A 436 -11.28 2.85 11.82
CA ARG A 436 -11.85 4.06 11.22
C ARG A 436 -12.14 3.94 9.72
N ARG A 437 -11.79 2.80 9.11
CA ARG A 437 -12.11 2.51 7.71
C ARG A 437 -13.47 1.82 7.61
N GLU A 438 -14.12 2.00 6.48
CA GLU A 438 -15.42 1.39 6.20
C GLU A 438 -15.33 -0.14 6.34
N ALA A 439 -16.12 -0.71 7.22
CA ALA A 439 -16.03 -2.12 7.59
C ALA A 439 -16.38 -3.07 6.43
N GLU A 440 -17.34 -2.67 5.60
CA GLU A 440 -17.78 -3.41 4.40
C GLU A 440 -16.68 -3.42 3.34
N LEU A 441 -15.99 -2.29 3.17
CA LEU A 441 -14.85 -2.22 2.24
C LEU A 441 -13.70 -3.11 2.69
N ILE A 442 -13.33 -3.09 3.98
CA ILE A 442 -12.29 -3.98 4.50
C ILE A 442 -12.68 -5.44 4.32
N ASP A 443 -13.93 -5.81 4.61
CA ASP A 443 -14.41 -7.17 4.40
C ASP A 443 -14.24 -7.63 2.95
N LEU A 444 -14.72 -6.80 2.02
CA LEU A 444 -14.56 -7.04 0.59
C LEU A 444 -13.09 -7.21 0.19
N LEU A 445 -12.21 -6.28 0.62
CA LEU A 445 -10.79 -6.31 0.25
C LEU A 445 -10.06 -7.52 0.83
N VAL A 446 -10.29 -7.86 2.10
CA VAL A 446 -9.62 -9.01 2.73
C VAL A 446 -10.00 -10.31 2.03
N ARG A 447 -11.29 -10.55 1.79
CA ARG A 447 -11.75 -11.76 1.10
C ARG A 447 -11.25 -11.83 -0.35
N SER A 448 -11.29 -10.70 -1.07
CA SER A 448 -10.78 -10.61 -2.42
C SER A 448 -9.29 -10.91 -2.50
N PHE A 449 -8.49 -10.27 -1.65
CA PHE A 449 -7.03 -10.46 -1.66
C PHE A 449 -6.64 -11.84 -1.13
N THR A 450 -7.43 -12.44 -0.25
CA THR A 450 -7.27 -13.84 0.17
C THR A 450 -7.45 -14.79 -1.01
N HIS A 451 -8.44 -14.53 -1.87
CA HIS A 451 -8.66 -15.30 -3.10
C HIS A 451 -7.55 -15.05 -4.13
N GLU A 452 -7.22 -13.79 -4.41
CA GLU A 452 -6.14 -13.40 -5.34
C GLU A 452 -4.80 -14.01 -4.94
N ALA A 453 -4.49 -14.06 -3.64
CA ALA A 453 -3.27 -14.66 -3.12
C ALA A 453 -3.12 -16.16 -3.44
N ASN A 454 -4.24 -16.91 -3.55
CA ASN A 454 -4.20 -18.29 -4.03
C ASN A 454 -3.85 -18.34 -5.52
N LEU A 455 -4.46 -17.46 -6.33
CA LEU A 455 -4.27 -17.43 -7.79
C LEU A 455 -2.84 -17.05 -8.19
N ILE A 456 -2.22 -16.10 -7.50
CA ILE A 456 -0.83 -15.69 -7.78
C ILE A 456 0.21 -16.63 -7.16
N GLY A 457 -0.21 -17.65 -6.39
CA GLY A 457 0.72 -18.58 -5.75
C GLY A 457 1.38 -18.07 -4.47
N ALA A 458 0.77 -17.11 -3.77
CA ALA A 458 1.18 -16.71 -2.42
C ALA A 458 0.56 -17.60 -1.34
N ARG A 459 -0.54 -18.29 -1.65
CA ARG A 459 -1.22 -19.29 -0.81
C ARG A 459 -1.43 -20.57 -1.59
N GLY A 460 -1.47 -21.69 -0.86
CA GLY A 460 -1.83 -22.98 -1.41
C GLY A 460 -2.75 -23.72 -0.45
N LEU A 461 -3.75 -24.43 -0.95
CA LEU A 461 -4.72 -25.21 -0.14
C LEU A 461 -5.35 -24.41 1.02
N GLY A 462 -5.49 -23.08 0.85
CA GLY A 462 -6.04 -22.20 1.86
C GLY A 462 -5.03 -21.69 2.92
N ALA A 463 -3.81 -22.18 2.97
CA ALA A 463 -2.75 -21.75 3.88
C ALA A 463 -1.70 -20.85 3.18
N LEU A 464 -0.96 -20.07 3.96
CA LEU A 464 0.12 -19.22 3.45
C LEU A 464 1.33 -20.08 3.07
N ALA A 465 1.78 -19.96 1.82
CA ALA A 465 2.96 -20.64 1.30
C ALA A 465 4.26 -19.89 1.64
N THR A 466 5.41 -20.51 1.38
CA THR A 466 6.74 -19.86 1.51
C THR A 466 6.84 -18.59 0.68
N THR A 467 6.29 -18.58 -0.54
CA THR A 467 6.17 -17.39 -1.41
C THR A 467 5.38 -16.26 -0.77
N GLY A 468 4.24 -16.58 -0.14
CA GLY A 468 3.40 -15.60 0.55
C GLY A 468 4.07 -15.06 1.82
N ARG A 469 4.86 -15.87 2.52
CA ARG A 469 5.68 -15.40 3.65
C ARG A 469 6.74 -14.42 3.20
N ALA A 470 7.45 -14.71 2.11
CA ALA A 470 8.40 -13.79 1.52
C ALA A 470 7.75 -12.44 1.16
N LEU A 471 6.55 -12.45 0.54
CA LEU A 471 5.78 -11.23 0.27
C LEU A 471 5.40 -10.47 1.55
N GLY A 472 5.03 -11.18 2.63
CA GLY A 472 4.67 -10.57 3.92
C GLY A 472 5.85 -10.01 4.70
N GLU A 473 7.05 -10.55 4.49
CA GLU A 473 8.31 -10.12 5.10
C GLU A 473 8.99 -9.00 4.31
N MET A 474 8.60 -8.80 3.05
CA MET A 474 9.08 -7.65 2.30
C MET A 474 8.85 -6.39 3.13
N ARG A 475 9.93 -5.75 3.54
CA ARG A 475 9.81 -4.40 4.09
C ARG A 475 9.21 -3.56 2.98
N TYR A 476 8.05 -3.03 3.26
CA TYR A 476 7.32 -2.13 2.37
C TYR A 476 8.08 -0.78 2.27
N THR A 477 9.34 -0.86 1.89
CA THR A 477 10.06 0.24 1.29
C THR A 477 9.66 0.23 -0.17
N MET A 478 8.44 0.73 -0.43
CA MET A 478 8.07 1.01 -1.82
C MET A 478 9.22 1.82 -2.43
N PRO A 479 9.84 1.36 -3.53
CA PRO A 479 10.61 2.29 -4.34
C PRO A 479 9.68 3.47 -4.58
N SER A 480 10.17 4.70 -4.38
CA SER A 480 9.30 5.86 -4.59
C SER A 480 8.64 5.71 -5.97
N PRO A 481 7.46 6.26 -6.20
CA PRO A 481 6.84 6.25 -7.54
C PRO A 481 7.81 6.74 -8.60
N GLU A 482 8.72 7.59 -8.16
CA GLU A 482 9.79 8.13 -8.94
C GLU A 482 10.84 7.09 -9.28
N ALA A 483 11.28 6.27 -8.34
CA ALA A 483 12.22 5.18 -8.60
C ALA A 483 11.62 4.13 -9.55
N ARG A 484 10.33 3.81 -9.43
CA ARG A 484 9.62 2.95 -10.39
C ARG A 484 9.52 3.58 -11.76
N THR A 485 9.23 4.87 -11.82
CA THR A 485 9.17 5.60 -13.08
C THR A 485 10.55 5.78 -13.71
N ALA A 486 11.56 6.06 -12.90
CA ALA A 486 12.93 6.11 -13.37
C ALA A 486 13.35 4.74 -13.92
N ALA A 487 13.03 3.64 -13.23
CA ALA A 487 13.28 2.28 -13.71
C ALA A 487 12.50 1.97 -15.00
N ALA A 488 11.21 2.35 -15.07
CA ALA A 488 10.41 2.15 -16.28
C ALA A 488 10.87 3.03 -17.45
N ARG A 489 11.23 4.30 -17.20
CA ARG A 489 11.80 5.19 -18.23
C ARG A 489 13.17 4.75 -18.68
N ALA A 490 13.99 4.26 -17.77
CA ALA A 490 15.29 3.72 -18.05
C ALA A 490 15.18 2.44 -18.88
N ALA A 491 14.23 1.57 -18.57
CA ALA A 491 13.91 0.39 -19.36
C ALA A 491 13.44 0.73 -20.80
N VAL A 492 12.74 1.86 -20.98
CA VAL A 492 12.31 2.35 -22.31
C VAL A 492 13.45 3.07 -23.05
N ALA A 493 14.35 3.77 -22.34
CA ALA A 493 15.44 4.54 -22.92
C ALA A 493 16.67 3.69 -23.26
N ASP A 494 16.89 2.61 -22.51
CA ASP A 494 17.98 1.64 -22.71
C ASP A 494 17.50 0.22 -22.42
N PRO A 495 16.85 -0.44 -23.38
CA PRO A 495 16.33 -1.80 -23.21
C PRO A 495 17.40 -2.83 -22.83
N LYS A 496 18.68 -2.57 -23.15
CA LYS A 496 19.80 -3.49 -22.92
C LYS A 496 20.49 -3.29 -21.56
N GLY A 497 20.26 -2.18 -20.85
CA GLY A 497 20.97 -1.81 -19.62
C GLY A 497 20.17 -1.85 -18.34
N HIS A 498 18.84 -1.78 -18.38
CA HIS A 498 18.01 -1.59 -17.20
C HIS A 498 17.20 -2.84 -16.86
N VAL A 499 17.78 -3.65 -16.00
CA VAL A 499 17.11 -4.76 -15.33
C VAL A 499 16.00 -4.18 -14.45
N ILE A 500 14.72 -4.56 -14.69
CA ILE A 500 13.68 -4.44 -13.66
C ILE A 500 14.22 -5.25 -12.47
N LYS A 501 14.67 -4.58 -11.40
CA LYS A 501 15.17 -5.28 -10.21
C LYS A 501 14.00 -5.93 -9.52
N THR A 502 13.87 -7.23 -9.66
CA THR A 502 12.99 -8.04 -8.81
C THR A 502 13.68 -8.25 -7.46
N ASP A 503 12.90 -8.31 -6.38
CA ASP A 503 13.47 -8.61 -5.07
C ASP A 503 14.02 -10.06 -5.08
N PRO A 504 15.31 -10.27 -4.79
CA PRO A 504 15.91 -11.60 -4.75
C PRO A 504 15.18 -12.56 -3.81
N LEU A 505 14.62 -12.05 -2.70
CA LEU A 505 13.87 -12.83 -1.73
C LEU A 505 12.68 -13.56 -2.38
N LEU A 506 11.96 -12.89 -3.29
CA LEU A 506 10.82 -13.51 -3.99
C LEU A 506 11.28 -14.56 -4.99
N VAL A 507 12.37 -14.29 -5.70
CA VAL A 507 12.96 -15.25 -6.65
C VAL A 507 13.41 -16.52 -5.93
N GLU A 508 14.11 -16.38 -4.81
CA GLU A 508 14.58 -17.49 -3.99
C GLU A 508 13.42 -18.28 -3.35
N ALA A 509 12.34 -17.60 -2.98
CA ALA A 509 11.19 -18.24 -2.34
C ALA A 509 10.41 -19.14 -3.31
N ILE A 510 10.24 -18.74 -4.57
CA ILE A 510 9.49 -19.54 -5.54
C ILE A 510 10.35 -20.60 -6.24
N ALA A 511 11.65 -20.40 -6.37
CA ALA A 511 12.53 -21.28 -7.15
C ALA A 511 12.38 -22.77 -6.78
N PRO A 512 12.39 -23.20 -5.49
CA PRO A 512 12.24 -24.60 -5.11
C PRO A 512 10.83 -25.16 -5.30
N LEU A 513 9.84 -24.30 -5.56
CA LEU A 513 8.42 -24.69 -5.70
C LEU A 513 8.02 -24.91 -7.15
N LEU A 514 8.86 -24.49 -8.09
CA LEU A 514 8.63 -24.66 -9.52
C LEU A 514 9.22 -25.99 -9.99
N PRO A 515 8.61 -26.63 -11.00
CA PRO A 515 9.24 -27.75 -11.67
C PRO A 515 10.54 -27.32 -12.36
N ASP A 516 11.50 -28.23 -12.45
CA ASP A 516 12.73 -27.98 -13.16
C ASP A 516 12.46 -27.56 -14.60
N ALA A 517 13.16 -26.54 -15.07
CA ALA A 517 13.04 -26.10 -16.45
C ALA A 517 13.63 -27.16 -17.39
N ILE A 518 12.96 -27.38 -18.53
CA ILE A 518 13.31 -28.40 -19.51
C ILE A 518 14.08 -27.74 -20.64
N ASP A 519 15.28 -28.25 -20.90
CA ASP A 519 16.17 -27.78 -21.95
C ASP A 519 16.00 -28.51 -23.30
N HIS A 520 15.09 -29.48 -23.40
CA HIS A 520 14.87 -30.28 -24.58
C HIS A 520 13.39 -30.41 -24.94
N PHE A 521 13.14 -30.71 -26.23
CA PHE A 521 11.80 -30.94 -26.77
C PHE A 521 11.78 -32.19 -27.67
N MET A 522 10.60 -32.64 -28.05
CA MET A 522 10.37 -33.72 -29.00
C MET A 522 9.82 -33.14 -30.31
N LEU A 523 10.50 -33.36 -31.41
CA LEU A 523 9.98 -33.04 -32.74
C LEU A 523 9.07 -34.17 -33.23
N GLN A 524 7.93 -33.79 -33.81
CA GLN A 524 6.95 -34.71 -34.37
C GLN A 524 6.79 -34.53 -35.88
N ALA A 525 6.36 -35.57 -36.55
CA ALA A 525 6.24 -35.58 -38.02
C ALA A 525 5.15 -34.59 -38.55
N ASP A 526 4.23 -34.14 -37.72
CA ASP A 526 3.22 -33.17 -38.04
C ASP A 526 3.69 -31.70 -37.90
N LEU A 527 5.01 -31.49 -37.89
CA LEU A 527 5.66 -30.20 -37.75
C LEU A 527 5.40 -29.53 -36.38
N THR A 528 5.34 -30.29 -35.32
CA THR A 528 5.26 -29.77 -33.96
C THR A 528 6.48 -30.08 -33.12
N ALA A 529 6.82 -29.18 -32.17
CA ALA A 529 7.74 -29.44 -31.08
C ALA A 529 6.95 -29.50 -29.79
N VAL A 530 7.12 -30.58 -29.01
CA VAL A 530 6.42 -30.78 -27.71
C VAL A 530 7.44 -30.76 -26.59
N ILE A 531 7.19 -29.89 -25.60
CA ILE A 531 8.00 -29.80 -24.37
C ILE A 531 7.13 -30.32 -23.21
N PRO A 532 7.55 -31.34 -22.47
CA PRO A 532 6.75 -31.98 -21.42
C PRO A 532 6.78 -31.19 -20.08
N GLY A 533 6.93 -29.89 -20.11
CA GLY A 533 6.97 -29.02 -18.93
C GLY A 533 7.38 -27.60 -19.26
N PRO A 534 7.79 -26.78 -18.27
CA PRO A 534 8.25 -25.43 -18.51
C PRO A 534 9.61 -25.45 -19.24
N PRO A 535 9.73 -24.81 -20.42
CA PRO A 535 11.01 -24.74 -21.13
C PRO A 535 11.98 -23.77 -20.45
N GLU A 536 13.27 -23.99 -20.62
CA GLU A 536 14.26 -22.95 -20.37
C GLU A 536 14.01 -21.73 -21.27
N SER A 537 14.27 -20.53 -20.71
CA SER A 537 13.93 -19.26 -21.37
C SER A 537 14.52 -19.14 -22.78
N HIS A 538 15.77 -19.61 -22.98
CA HIS A 538 16.43 -19.57 -24.28
C HIS A 538 15.84 -20.56 -25.32
N VAL A 539 15.41 -21.75 -24.86
CA VAL A 539 14.71 -22.73 -25.73
C VAL A 539 13.33 -22.20 -26.12
N ALA A 540 12.61 -21.62 -25.18
CA ALA A 540 11.30 -21.02 -25.44
C ALA A 540 11.41 -19.84 -26.42
N ALA A 541 12.41 -18.96 -26.27
CA ALA A 541 12.64 -17.82 -27.16
C ALA A 541 12.88 -18.27 -28.59
N GLU A 542 13.76 -19.28 -28.79
CA GLU A 542 14.07 -19.80 -30.09
C GLU A 542 12.88 -20.52 -30.75
N LEU A 543 12.13 -21.32 -29.98
CA LEU A 543 10.93 -21.99 -30.51
C LEU A 543 9.82 -20.99 -30.89
N ARG A 544 9.63 -19.89 -30.16
CA ARG A 544 8.70 -18.81 -30.55
C ARG A 544 9.12 -18.09 -31.82
N LEU A 545 10.42 -17.94 -32.04
CA LEU A 545 10.92 -17.38 -33.28
C LEU A 545 10.62 -18.28 -34.47
N LEU A 546 10.78 -19.61 -34.30
CA LEU A 546 10.64 -20.62 -35.33
C LEU A 546 9.21 -21.11 -35.59
N GLY A 547 8.33 -21.04 -34.57
CA GLY A 547 6.98 -21.59 -34.61
C GLY A 547 5.93 -20.77 -33.87
N TYR A 548 4.67 -21.17 -34.01
CA TYR A 548 3.55 -20.64 -33.20
C TYR A 548 3.25 -21.58 -32.05
N GLN A 549 3.06 -21.04 -30.88
CA GLN A 549 2.69 -21.82 -29.71
C GLN A 549 1.21 -22.18 -29.76
N GLU A 550 0.86 -23.47 -29.86
CA GLU A 550 -0.51 -23.98 -29.92
C GLU A 550 -1.08 -24.35 -28.56
N SER A 551 -0.23 -24.78 -27.63
CA SER A 551 -0.64 -25.18 -26.29
C SER A 551 0.36 -24.73 -25.24
N ARG A 552 -0.18 -24.27 -24.08
CA ARG A 552 0.56 -23.77 -22.92
C ARG A 552 0.25 -24.50 -21.62
N GLY A 553 -0.33 -25.70 -21.71
CA GLY A 553 -0.68 -26.53 -20.54
C GLY A 553 0.52 -27.22 -19.89
N ALA A 554 0.29 -28.39 -19.32
CA ALA A 554 1.34 -29.22 -18.71
C ALA A 554 2.46 -29.60 -19.69
N ALA A 555 2.12 -29.71 -20.97
CA ALA A 555 3.06 -29.75 -22.08
C ALA A 555 2.85 -28.55 -23.00
N GLN A 556 3.94 -27.95 -23.46
CA GLN A 556 3.89 -26.86 -24.43
C GLN A 556 4.09 -27.41 -25.83
N VAL A 557 3.28 -26.94 -26.79
CA VAL A 557 3.33 -27.39 -28.17
C VAL A 557 3.57 -26.19 -29.08
N TYR A 558 4.60 -26.25 -29.88
CA TYR A 558 4.94 -25.26 -30.91
C TYR A 558 4.77 -25.87 -32.27
N ARG A 559 4.01 -25.22 -33.15
CA ARG A 559 3.80 -25.65 -34.53
C ARG A 559 4.65 -24.84 -35.50
N PHE A 560 5.42 -25.53 -36.32
CA PHE A 560 6.19 -24.92 -37.40
C PHE A 560 5.31 -24.86 -38.66
N SER A 561 5.38 -23.76 -39.36
CA SER A 561 4.69 -23.53 -40.63
C SER A 561 5.63 -22.85 -41.60
N GLU A 562 5.25 -22.87 -42.90
CA GLU A 562 5.96 -22.13 -43.91
C GLU A 562 6.15 -20.67 -43.56
N SER A 563 5.07 -20.02 -43.06
CA SER A 563 5.08 -18.62 -42.68
C SER A 563 5.97 -18.33 -41.45
N SER A 564 6.01 -19.22 -40.45
CA SER A 564 6.82 -19.01 -39.25
C SER A 564 8.29 -19.18 -39.51
N LEU A 565 8.70 -20.23 -40.26
CA LEU A 565 10.09 -20.48 -40.62
C LEU A 565 10.61 -19.45 -41.62
N LYS A 566 9.79 -19.03 -42.60
CA LYS A 566 10.12 -17.95 -43.51
C LYS A 566 10.42 -16.66 -42.76
N ARG A 567 9.56 -16.30 -41.78
CA ARG A 567 9.78 -15.15 -40.91
C ARG A 567 11.10 -15.22 -40.14
N ALA A 568 11.47 -16.39 -39.62
CA ALA A 568 12.75 -16.57 -38.92
C ALA A 568 13.95 -16.37 -39.85
N LEU A 569 13.89 -16.90 -41.07
CA LEU A 569 14.91 -16.69 -42.07
C LEU A 569 15.03 -15.23 -42.54
N GLU A 570 13.89 -14.54 -42.73
CA GLU A 570 13.83 -13.09 -43.06
C GLU A 570 14.40 -12.22 -41.95
N ARG A 571 14.36 -12.67 -40.69
CA ARG A 571 14.97 -12.03 -39.52
C ARG A 571 16.48 -12.36 -39.37
N GLY A 572 17.07 -13.05 -40.31
CA GLY A 572 18.50 -13.30 -40.33
C GLY A 572 18.96 -14.62 -39.71
N LYS A 573 18.03 -15.51 -39.29
CA LYS A 573 18.42 -16.86 -38.90
C LYS A 573 18.92 -17.64 -40.10
N ASP A 574 20.08 -18.30 -39.95
CA ASP A 574 20.57 -19.20 -40.98
C ASP A 574 19.95 -20.60 -40.80
N LYS A 575 19.77 -21.30 -41.94
CA LYS A 575 19.30 -22.67 -41.92
C LYS A 575 20.17 -23.58 -41.04
N ASP A 576 21.49 -23.44 -41.15
CA ASP A 576 22.41 -24.28 -40.40
C ASP A 576 22.31 -24.02 -38.89
N GLU A 577 22.07 -22.78 -38.45
CA GLU A 577 21.77 -22.43 -37.07
C GLU A 577 20.47 -23.06 -36.58
N ILE A 578 19.40 -23.02 -37.39
CA ILE A 578 18.11 -23.66 -37.04
C ILE A 578 18.28 -25.17 -36.93
N MET A 579 19.01 -25.78 -37.86
CA MET A 579 19.26 -27.23 -37.84
C MET A 579 20.15 -27.63 -36.66
N GLU A 580 21.14 -26.80 -36.29
CA GLU A 580 21.99 -27.01 -35.11
C GLU A 580 21.18 -26.92 -33.84
N PHE A 581 20.29 -25.94 -33.72
CA PHE A 581 19.36 -25.81 -32.59
C PHE A 581 18.48 -27.05 -32.45
N PHE A 582 17.87 -27.52 -33.53
CA PHE A 582 17.06 -28.74 -33.48
C PHE A 582 17.88 -29.97 -33.10
N LYS A 583 19.09 -30.12 -33.64
CA LYS A 583 19.99 -31.24 -33.29
C LYS A 583 20.44 -31.22 -31.83
N LYS A 584 20.65 -30.03 -31.28
CA LYS A 584 21.15 -29.86 -29.93
C LYS A 584 20.07 -30.10 -28.86
N TYR A 585 18.86 -29.61 -29.11
CA TYR A 585 17.81 -29.58 -28.11
C TYR A 585 16.64 -30.54 -28.38
N SER A 586 16.56 -31.19 -29.54
CA SER A 586 15.56 -32.24 -29.78
C SER A 586 16.01 -33.59 -29.23
N SER A 587 15.15 -34.23 -28.47
CA SER A 587 15.33 -35.62 -28.00
C SER A 587 14.93 -36.67 -29.04
N THR A 588 14.37 -36.23 -30.18
CA THR A 588 13.97 -37.09 -31.31
C THR A 588 14.69 -36.64 -32.59
N ASP A 589 14.80 -37.54 -33.56
CA ASP A 589 15.37 -37.19 -34.86
C ASP A 589 14.54 -36.09 -35.55
N ILE A 590 15.19 -35.24 -36.33
CA ILE A 590 14.53 -34.19 -37.10
C ILE A 590 13.62 -34.84 -38.17
N PRO A 591 12.31 -34.59 -38.15
CA PRO A 591 11.40 -35.18 -39.13
C PRO A 591 11.73 -34.70 -40.57
N GLN A 592 11.73 -35.65 -41.52
CA GLN A 592 11.97 -35.32 -42.94
C GLN A 592 11.10 -34.19 -43.48
N PRO A 593 9.77 -34.11 -43.16
CA PRO A 593 8.93 -33.01 -43.61
C PRO A 593 9.44 -31.63 -43.18
N LEU A 594 9.98 -31.51 -41.95
CA LEU A 594 10.53 -30.25 -41.42
C LEU A 594 11.81 -29.85 -42.15
N GLU A 595 12.69 -30.84 -42.40
CA GLU A 595 13.92 -30.62 -43.16
C GLU A 595 13.62 -30.22 -44.62
N TYR A 596 12.66 -30.87 -45.26
CA TYR A 596 12.22 -30.51 -46.63
C TYR A 596 11.63 -29.12 -46.70
N LEU A 597 10.76 -28.76 -45.75
CA LEU A 597 10.14 -27.44 -45.67
C LEU A 597 11.20 -26.34 -45.54
N LEU A 598 12.19 -26.52 -44.64
CA LEU A 598 13.26 -25.56 -44.44
C LEU A 598 14.18 -25.44 -45.68
N ASN A 599 14.51 -26.56 -46.33
CA ASN A 599 15.29 -26.57 -47.56
C ASN A 599 14.57 -25.84 -48.70
N ASP A 600 13.26 -26.03 -48.84
CA ASP A 600 12.45 -25.39 -49.87
C ASP A 600 12.34 -23.88 -49.67
N LEU A 601 12.15 -23.45 -48.42
CA LEU A 601 12.11 -22.03 -48.05
C LEU A 601 13.43 -21.33 -48.37
N VAL A 602 14.57 -21.91 -47.99
CA VAL A 602 15.90 -21.34 -48.30
C VAL A 602 16.12 -21.24 -49.82
N ARG A 603 15.67 -22.24 -50.58
CA ARG A 603 15.74 -22.19 -52.05
C ARG A 603 14.82 -21.09 -52.63
N GLN A 604 13.63 -20.89 -52.08
CA GLN A 604 12.69 -19.85 -52.53
C GLN A 604 13.18 -18.44 -52.16
N LEU A 605 13.76 -18.25 -51.01
CA LEU A 605 14.30 -16.97 -50.55
C LEU A 605 15.54 -16.54 -51.27
N GLY A 606 16.27 -17.49 -51.93
CA GLY A 606 17.46 -17.36 -52.76
C GLY A 606 18.11 -15.99 -52.83
N SER A 607 19.27 -15.79 -52.18
CA SER A 607 20.12 -14.58 -52.24
C SER A 607 19.49 -13.21 -51.91
N VAL A 608 18.50 -13.16 -51.03
CA VAL A 608 18.15 -11.90 -50.34
C VAL A 608 19.31 -11.60 -49.42
N LYS A 609 20.04 -10.49 -49.67
CA LYS A 609 21.08 -10.01 -48.76
C LYS A 609 20.44 -9.71 -47.40
N ILE A 610 20.80 -10.52 -46.43
CA ILE A 610 20.44 -10.32 -44.99
C ILE A 610 21.14 -9.05 -44.53
N THR A 611 20.41 -8.13 -43.96
CA THR A 611 20.99 -6.98 -43.24
C THR A 611 21.73 -7.52 -42.03
N GLU A 612 22.96 -7.07 -41.81
CA GLU A 612 23.89 -7.53 -40.74
C GLU A 612 23.48 -7.05 -39.34
N ASP A 613 22.25 -6.60 -39.12
CA ASP A 613 21.82 -6.21 -37.78
C ASP A 613 21.50 -7.46 -36.94
N PRO A 614 22.12 -7.60 -35.75
CA PRO A 614 21.87 -8.73 -34.88
C PRO A 614 20.40 -8.79 -34.51
N ILE A 615 19.83 -10.00 -34.51
CA ILE A 615 18.45 -10.23 -34.08
C ILE A 615 18.30 -9.75 -32.63
N ASP A 616 17.46 -8.79 -32.43
CA ASP A 616 17.08 -8.34 -31.07
C ASP A 616 15.87 -9.17 -30.62
N ASP A 617 16.11 -10.14 -29.70
CA ASP A 617 15.07 -11.00 -29.12
C ASP A 617 14.01 -10.21 -28.37
N THR A 618 14.23 -8.90 -28.16
CA THR A 618 13.32 -7.98 -27.53
C THR A 618 12.40 -7.25 -28.52
N GLU A 619 12.57 -7.45 -29.85
CA GLU A 619 11.66 -6.87 -30.83
C GLU A 619 10.37 -7.71 -30.99
N PRO A 620 9.20 -7.06 -31.09
CA PRO A 620 7.94 -7.76 -31.30
C PRO A 620 7.91 -8.47 -32.67
N ALA A 621 7.16 -9.57 -32.75
CA ALA A 621 6.96 -10.26 -34.00
C ALA A 621 6.25 -9.36 -35.04
N PRO A 622 6.49 -9.55 -36.35
CA PRO A 622 5.80 -8.80 -37.40
C PRO A 622 4.27 -8.94 -37.26
N GLY A 623 3.60 -7.81 -37.18
CA GLY A 623 2.13 -7.75 -36.94
C GLY A 623 1.74 -7.52 -35.48
N GLU A 624 2.63 -7.78 -34.53
CA GLU A 624 2.40 -7.45 -33.14
C GLU A 624 2.60 -5.95 -32.89
N LYS A 625 1.67 -5.34 -32.16
CA LYS A 625 1.73 -3.93 -31.79
C LYS A 625 2.23 -3.76 -30.38
N ARG A 626 2.96 -2.66 -30.14
CA ARG A 626 3.41 -2.25 -28.79
C ARG A 626 3.00 -0.83 -28.52
N SER A 627 2.70 -0.57 -27.26
CA SER A 627 2.40 0.78 -26.79
C SER A 627 3.67 1.64 -26.83
N THR A 628 3.58 2.81 -27.46
CA THR A 628 4.66 3.82 -27.47
C THR A 628 4.57 4.78 -26.29
N VAL A 629 3.63 4.55 -25.38
CA VAL A 629 3.38 5.42 -24.24
C VAL A 629 4.55 5.42 -23.28
N LYS A 630 5.04 6.59 -22.97
CA LYS A 630 5.92 6.80 -21.84
C LYS A 630 5.07 6.61 -20.57
N LEU A 631 5.24 5.48 -19.90
CA LEU A 631 4.54 5.17 -18.66
C LEU A 631 4.64 6.36 -17.69
N ARG A 632 3.51 7.01 -17.40
CA ARG A 632 3.47 8.08 -16.40
C ARG A 632 3.59 7.45 -15.02
N PRO A 633 4.36 8.09 -14.11
CA PRO A 633 4.41 7.63 -12.73
C PRO A 633 3.01 7.63 -12.14
N ARG A 634 2.60 6.49 -11.59
CA ARG A 634 1.46 6.49 -10.69
C ARG A 634 1.85 7.19 -9.39
N PRO A 635 0.94 8.00 -8.80
CA PRO A 635 1.19 8.56 -7.49
C PRO A 635 1.45 7.41 -6.50
N ALA A 636 2.34 7.66 -5.52
CA ALA A 636 2.57 6.71 -4.44
C ALA A 636 1.24 6.41 -3.74
N PRO A 637 0.99 5.16 -3.33
CA PRO A 637 -0.11 4.85 -2.45
C PRO A 637 -0.08 5.78 -1.24
N GLU A 638 -1.26 6.21 -0.80
CA GLU A 638 -1.36 7.09 0.36
C GLU A 638 -0.64 6.44 1.55
N GLY A 639 0.36 7.14 2.10
CA GLY A 639 1.11 6.70 3.26
C GLY A 639 2.35 5.87 3.01
N SER A 640 2.82 5.78 1.78
CA SER A 640 4.15 5.24 1.53
C SER A 640 5.20 6.02 2.32
N PRO A 641 6.13 5.33 3.02
CA PRO A 641 7.20 6.00 3.76
C PRO A 641 8.07 6.82 2.80
N PRO A 642 8.57 8.00 3.23
CA PRO A 642 9.50 8.79 2.45
C PRO A 642 10.82 8.07 2.22
N ASP A 643 11.50 8.38 1.13
CA ASP A 643 12.83 7.83 0.84
C ASP A 643 13.85 8.20 1.92
N ALA A 644 14.77 7.29 2.24
CA ALA A 644 15.80 7.52 3.24
C ALA A 644 16.64 8.79 3.02
N PRO A 645 17.07 9.14 1.78
CA PRO A 645 17.76 10.40 1.51
C PRO A 645 16.90 11.64 1.80
N LEU A 646 15.59 11.58 1.48
CA LEU A 646 14.66 12.67 1.76
C LEU A 646 14.48 12.86 3.26
N LEU A 647 14.30 11.78 4.03
CA LEU A 647 14.21 11.82 5.48
C LEU A 647 15.44 12.42 6.12
N PHE A 648 16.63 11.95 5.75
CA PHE A 648 17.89 12.47 6.25
C PHE A 648 18.03 13.96 5.99
N SER A 649 17.75 14.40 4.76
CA SER A 649 17.83 15.80 4.37
C SER A 649 16.78 16.67 5.05
N ALA A 650 15.58 16.15 5.28
CA ALA A 650 14.52 16.85 5.99
C ALA A 650 14.90 17.09 7.46
N ILE A 651 15.41 16.07 8.16
CA ILE A 651 15.87 16.18 9.55
C ILE A 651 17.04 17.18 9.63
N LYS A 652 17.99 17.08 8.71
CA LYS A 652 19.13 18.01 8.63
C LYS A 652 18.67 19.46 8.42
N ALA A 653 17.70 19.68 7.52
CA ALA A 653 17.11 21.01 7.28
C ALA A 653 16.46 21.57 8.56
N LEU A 654 15.67 20.76 9.25
CA LEU A 654 15.00 21.13 10.49
C LEU A 654 16.00 21.51 11.60
N ARG A 655 17.09 20.75 11.79
CA ARG A 655 18.13 21.02 12.79
C ARG A 655 18.93 22.29 12.47
N LEU A 656 19.26 22.48 11.20
CA LEU A 656 20.00 23.70 10.78
C LEU A 656 19.15 24.97 10.89
N SER A 657 17.84 24.90 10.72
CA SER A 657 16.94 26.02 10.94
C SER A 657 16.94 26.52 12.39
N GLU A 658 17.27 25.65 13.35
CA GLU A 658 17.36 25.98 14.78
C GLU A 658 18.70 26.62 15.16
N ASN A 659 19.74 26.39 14.37
CA ASN A 659 21.08 26.94 14.64
C ASN A 659 21.64 27.75 13.47
N PRO A 660 21.15 28.98 13.27
CA PRO A 660 21.55 29.83 12.14
C PRO A 660 23.05 30.24 12.16
N LYS A 661 23.79 29.91 13.22
CA LYS A 661 25.24 30.10 13.31
C LYS A 661 26.05 28.91 12.79
N ALA A 662 25.43 27.83 12.37
CA ALA A 662 26.12 26.72 11.71
C ALA A 662 26.73 27.22 10.40
N LYS A 663 28.07 27.29 10.34
CA LYS A 663 28.81 27.81 9.18
C LYS A 663 28.47 26.96 7.95
N VAL A 664 27.89 27.60 6.92
CA VAL A 664 27.83 27.03 5.58
C VAL A 664 29.27 26.79 5.10
N PRO A 665 29.62 25.60 4.58
CA PRO A 665 30.95 25.38 4.03
C PRO A 665 31.22 26.38 2.91
N GLU A 666 32.36 27.07 3.00
CA GLU A 666 32.77 28.02 1.96
C GLU A 666 33.08 27.25 0.67
N VAL A 667 32.38 27.55 -0.40
CA VAL A 667 32.56 26.89 -1.70
C VAL A 667 33.90 27.32 -2.28
N ALA A 668 34.89 26.46 -2.16
CA ALA A 668 36.28 26.80 -2.44
C ALA A 668 36.62 26.95 -3.93
N LYS A 669 35.85 26.39 -4.86
CA LYS A 669 36.05 26.52 -6.32
C LYS A 669 34.74 26.31 -7.07
N SER A 670 34.52 27.07 -8.15
CA SER A 670 33.47 26.75 -9.12
C SER A 670 33.73 25.38 -9.75
N PRO A 671 32.75 24.51 -9.86
CA PRO A 671 32.92 23.19 -10.46
C PRO A 671 33.27 23.30 -11.95
N GLU A 672 33.89 22.26 -12.50
CA GLU A 672 34.21 22.20 -13.93
C GLU A 672 32.92 21.98 -14.77
N PRO A 673 32.84 22.60 -15.96
CA PRO A 673 31.70 22.40 -16.85
C PRO A 673 31.48 20.91 -17.17
N MET A 674 30.22 20.48 -17.15
CA MET A 674 29.83 19.10 -17.39
C MET A 674 28.72 19.03 -18.45
N SER A 675 28.85 18.11 -19.41
CA SER A 675 27.81 17.92 -20.42
C SER A 675 26.53 17.33 -19.79
N PRO A 676 25.33 17.65 -20.31
CA PRO A 676 24.06 17.14 -19.78
C PRO A 676 24.01 15.60 -19.70
N GLU A 677 24.64 14.89 -20.63
CA GLU A 677 24.72 13.43 -20.67
C GLU A 677 25.50 12.83 -19.49
N LYS A 678 26.50 13.54 -18.98
CA LYS A 678 27.31 13.13 -17.84
C LYS A 678 26.75 13.60 -16.50
N LEU A 679 25.94 14.67 -16.52
CA LEU A 679 25.41 15.29 -15.30
C LEU A 679 24.45 14.36 -14.54
N VAL A 680 23.52 13.71 -15.23
CA VAL A 680 22.52 12.83 -14.59
C VAL A 680 23.19 11.60 -13.95
N PRO A 681 24.06 10.85 -14.64
CA PRO A 681 24.80 9.74 -14.00
C PRO A 681 25.63 10.18 -12.81
N PHE A 682 26.34 11.31 -12.92
CA PHE A 682 27.14 11.87 -11.82
C PHE A 682 26.29 12.20 -10.59
N LEU A 683 25.15 12.86 -10.77
CA LEU A 683 24.24 13.22 -9.66
C LEU A 683 23.58 11.98 -9.06
N SER A 684 23.26 10.96 -9.88
CA SER A 684 22.72 9.68 -9.39
C SER A 684 23.73 8.95 -8.52
N GLU A 685 24.99 8.89 -8.93
CA GLU A 685 26.08 8.31 -8.13
C GLU A 685 26.28 9.08 -6.81
N ALA A 686 26.23 10.41 -6.85
CA ALA A 686 26.34 11.25 -5.66
C ALA A 686 25.19 11.00 -4.68
N ILE A 687 23.98 10.74 -5.15
CA ILE A 687 22.81 10.36 -4.34
C ILE A 687 23.05 8.99 -3.70
N GLU A 688 23.43 7.99 -4.49
CA GLU A 688 23.67 6.62 -3.99
C GLU A 688 24.75 6.57 -2.91
N GLN A 689 25.80 7.39 -3.08
CA GLN A 689 26.92 7.47 -2.15
C GLN A 689 26.71 8.48 -1.00
N ASN A 690 25.53 9.14 -0.93
CA ASN A 690 25.22 10.23 0.02
C ASN A 690 26.30 11.33 0.05
N GLN A 691 26.78 11.75 -1.12
CA GLN A 691 27.85 12.73 -1.25
C GLN A 691 27.32 14.13 -1.51
N SER A 692 27.83 15.11 -0.73
CA SER A 692 27.55 16.49 -0.99
C SER A 692 28.22 16.96 -2.29
N THR A 693 27.51 17.76 -3.08
CA THR A 693 27.98 18.26 -4.37
C THR A 693 27.94 19.78 -4.42
N THR A 694 28.85 20.37 -5.19
CA THR A 694 28.77 21.76 -5.59
C THR A 694 28.26 21.81 -7.02
N ILE A 695 27.16 22.51 -7.24
CA ILE A 695 26.60 22.75 -8.58
C ILE A 695 26.75 24.22 -8.97
N SER A 696 26.97 24.46 -10.26
CA SER A 696 26.94 25.80 -10.84
C SER A 696 25.57 26.00 -11.51
N TYR A 697 24.73 26.84 -10.90
CA TYR A 697 23.32 27.01 -11.28
C TYR A 697 23.03 28.39 -11.85
N ALA A 698 22.38 28.45 -13.01
CA ALA A 698 21.91 29.69 -13.61
C ALA A 698 20.56 30.07 -12.98
N GLU A 699 20.55 31.17 -12.23
CA GLU A 699 19.34 31.74 -11.62
C GLU A 699 18.39 32.35 -12.67
N GLY A 700 17.17 32.72 -12.26
CA GLY A 700 16.16 33.26 -13.16
C GLY A 700 16.54 34.63 -13.77
N ASP A 701 17.46 35.37 -13.16
CA ASP A 701 18.04 36.62 -13.63
C ASP A 701 19.26 36.44 -14.56
N GLY A 702 19.60 35.18 -14.88
CA GLY A 702 20.76 34.81 -15.72
C GLY A 702 22.11 34.79 -14.98
N THR A 703 22.16 35.11 -13.68
CA THR A 703 23.40 35.02 -12.91
C THR A 703 23.73 33.57 -12.61
N ILE A 704 25.00 33.16 -12.74
CA ILE A 704 25.47 31.85 -12.39
C ILE A 704 26.01 31.86 -10.96
N LYS A 705 25.42 31.05 -10.09
CA LYS A 705 25.84 30.91 -8.69
C LYS A 705 26.28 29.47 -8.39
N ALA A 706 27.41 29.39 -7.66
CA ALA A 706 27.81 28.10 -7.10
C ALA A 706 26.94 27.81 -5.87
N ARG A 707 26.31 26.62 -5.87
CA ARG A 707 25.46 26.12 -4.79
C ARG A 707 26.06 24.86 -4.21
N PHE A 708 26.22 24.83 -2.89
CA PHE A 708 26.59 23.62 -2.16
C PHE A 708 25.30 22.91 -1.77
N VAL A 709 25.13 21.69 -2.28
CA VAL A 709 23.87 20.95 -2.15
C VAL A 709 24.13 19.50 -1.77
N ASP A 710 23.19 18.91 -1.03
CA ASP A 710 23.12 17.47 -0.86
C ASP A 710 22.04 16.94 -1.83
N PRO A 711 22.43 16.25 -2.89
CA PRO A 711 21.49 15.69 -3.85
C PRO A 711 20.58 14.64 -3.17
N ILE A 712 19.28 14.73 -3.42
CA ILE A 712 18.28 13.82 -2.86
C ILE A 712 17.69 12.96 -3.97
N ARG A 713 17.36 13.60 -5.11
CA ARG A 713 16.67 12.95 -6.20
C ARG A 713 16.84 13.70 -7.51
N VAL A 714 17.00 12.95 -8.60
CA VAL A 714 16.95 13.48 -9.97
C VAL A 714 15.71 12.94 -10.67
N GLN A 715 14.77 13.82 -11.06
CA GLN A 715 13.52 13.40 -11.68
C GLN A 715 12.87 14.51 -12.51
N GLY A 716 12.22 14.13 -13.64
CA GLY A 716 11.41 15.05 -14.42
C GLY A 716 12.16 16.28 -14.94
N GLY A 717 13.51 16.18 -15.12
CA GLY A 717 14.34 17.31 -15.47
C GLY A 717 14.72 18.22 -14.30
N LEU A 718 14.44 17.80 -13.05
CA LEU A 718 14.75 18.51 -11.82
C LEU A 718 15.71 17.69 -10.95
N LEU A 719 16.63 18.38 -10.28
CA LEU A 719 17.41 17.88 -9.15
C LEU A 719 16.79 18.43 -7.87
N THR A 720 16.17 17.56 -7.06
CA THR A 720 15.77 17.91 -5.69
C THR A 720 16.99 17.77 -4.79
N SER A 721 17.35 18.81 -4.07
CA SER A 721 18.53 18.84 -3.20
C SER A 721 18.30 19.69 -1.97
N PHE A 722 19.00 19.38 -0.87
CA PHE A 722 19.14 20.31 0.23
C PHE A 722 20.16 21.39 -0.12
N ASP A 723 19.73 22.63 -0.19
CA ASP A 723 20.58 23.82 -0.44
C ASP A 723 21.14 24.34 0.90
N HIS A 724 22.44 24.20 1.09
CA HIS A 724 23.12 24.64 2.31
C HIS A 724 23.18 26.17 2.46
N LEU A 725 23.00 26.92 1.37
CA LEU A 725 22.98 28.39 1.42
C LEU A 725 21.62 28.90 1.92
N GLU A 726 20.54 28.30 1.44
CA GLU A 726 19.17 28.69 1.80
C GLU A 726 18.61 27.84 2.97
N LEU A 727 19.36 26.82 3.42
CA LEU A 727 19.02 25.89 4.51
C LEU A 727 17.65 25.23 4.31
N ARG A 728 17.32 24.89 3.05
CA ARG A 728 16.05 24.25 2.69
C ARG A 728 16.21 23.28 1.52
N ILE A 729 15.25 22.39 1.37
CA ILE A 729 15.15 21.55 0.17
C ILE A 729 14.61 22.41 -0.98
N ARG A 730 15.28 22.32 -2.13
CA ARG A 730 14.97 23.08 -3.34
C ARG A 730 15.12 22.21 -4.58
N ASP A 731 14.27 22.49 -5.58
CA ASP A 731 14.37 21.88 -6.89
C ASP A 731 15.19 22.76 -7.83
N PHE A 732 16.17 22.17 -8.49
CA PHE A 732 17.05 22.81 -9.48
C PHE A 732 16.77 22.20 -10.85
N ALA A 733 16.41 23.00 -11.85
CA ALA A 733 16.24 22.51 -13.21
C ALA A 733 17.60 22.03 -13.77
N LEU A 734 17.67 20.76 -14.20
CA LEU A 734 18.91 20.18 -14.76
C LEU A 734 19.45 20.97 -15.95
N SER A 735 18.56 21.53 -16.77
CA SER A 735 18.92 22.39 -17.90
C SER A 735 19.63 23.69 -17.51
N ARG A 736 19.58 24.09 -16.24
CA ARG A 736 20.24 25.28 -15.68
C ARG A 736 21.49 24.95 -14.86
N ILE A 737 21.83 23.66 -14.71
CA ILE A 737 23.06 23.22 -14.05
C ILE A 737 24.15 23.10 -15.11
N ASN A 738 25.14 23.99 -15.04
CA ASN A 738 26.24 24.06 -16.02
C ASN A 738 27.45 23.22 -15.63
N ALA A 739 27.59 22.93 -14.34
CA ALA A 739 28.72 22.19 -13.81
C ALA A 739 28.38 21.54 -12.47
N ALA A 740 29.01 20.42 -12.14
CA ALA A 740 28.87 19.76 -10.86
C ALA A 740 30.21 19.12 -10.42
N SER A 741 30.48 19.06 -9.11
CA SER A 741 31.65 18.40 -8.55
C SER A 741 31.33 17.86 -7.15
N ILE A 742 31.97 16.75 -6.76
CA ILE A 742 31.89 16.24 -5.38
C ILE A 742 32.68 17.14 -4.46
N THR A 743 32.07 17.57 -3.38
CA THR A 743 32.74 18.41 -2.39
C THR A 743 33.16 17.56 -1.20
N LYS A 744 34.46 17.38 -1.03
CA LYS A 744 35.00 16.76 0.19
C LYS A 744 34.84 17.74 1.34
N ALA A 745 33.97 17.43 2.32
CA ALA A 745 33.94 18.17 3.57
C ALA A 745 35.35 18.14 4.20
N LYS A 746 35.96 19.31 4.41
CA LYS A 746 37.18 19.38 5.23
C LYS A 746 36.81 18.86 6.61
N LYS A 747 37.34 17.73 7.03
CA LYS A 747 37.36 17.30 8.42
C LYS A 747 38.02 18.44 9.20
N ASN A 748 37.22 19.23 9.90
CA ASN A 748 37.78 20.13 10.91
C ASN A 748 38.42 19.25 11.98
N GLY A 749 39.74 19.26 12.01
CA GLY A 749 40.49 18.64 13.04
C GLY A 749 40.14 19.27 14.40
N LYS A 750 40.09 18.37 15.40
CA LYS A 750 40.00 18.48 16.87
C LYS A 750 39.64 19.83 17.46
#